data_8ab104d780973766d57c2f9db9261a11
#
_entry.id   8ab104d780973766d57c2f9db9261a11
#
_cell.length_a   1.000
_cell.length_b   1.000
_cell.length_c   1.000
_cell.angle_alpha   90.00
_cell.angle_beta   90.00
_cell.angle_gamma   90.00
#
_symmetry.space_group_name_H-M   'P 1'
#
loop_
_entity.id
_entity.type
_entity.pdbx_description
1 polymer ?
#
loop_
_entity_poly.entity_id
_entity_poly.type
_entity_poly.pdbx_seq_one_letter_code
_entity_poly.pdbx_strand_id
1 'polypeptide(L)'
;MKKTPFLLFLLTFSLTSISAEAGENVPLSSLNLNMMTAGFGSVRADRSSSGKPISLKGKEYKGVGTHADSKMIIDLGGRGERFTALAGVDDNAGGPGTVTFRVTGDGKVLFDSGVVKAGEEPHKIDVSLKGVNKLVLEALAGPDGKNYDHADWADAVITMESGKPVAIPDATVIQAGTDDIGISLLVDKDNNVFQQHIGSETDTAGMFRHGASKNPAYPTINSTNDFQFWGEPALHAIHADGHMSTALKFQKSDTRQLDANTTLTTVTLKDPNYEFYVNLNYKSHKKLNVVEQWTEISHREPGNVTLTNFASAAMTFRSGDFRLTHFAGGWANEFSVYETRLTPGSKVIENKWGIISSNERQQHFMLAIDGEATETSGKVLAASLAWSGNYKLQFELTTDNKLVVTAGMNPWASAYTLAPGRKFTTPRLIYTFSDKGKGEASRRLHRWALAHGLRDGHTPLRTIFNNWEATGMNTSDKTIVPFFKPAHDLGFELFLLDDGWFGLPNKARVLGEWEPTPIMHPEGMSVLINEAGKAGIDFGLWVEMEMANPEARLVKSHPDWLLCEPDRPKHLQRGQYVLDLSNPEVQQFCISSFNKIIKDNPGISFVKWDCNSPFHNPYSKYLGKNQQHLWINYTLGLYRVFQETVKANPRLQMMLCSAGGARSDYGALKFFHEFWASDNTGPLNRVRIQWGYSHIFPAKAVGAHVTHWGNQPFKFAFDVAMSGTLGMDADPTKMSDEEKKITKRAVAAYKDKLRPVVQFGDLYRLVSPYETNRASLMYVSPEKRDKAVVFFYQTNDDQDGLTVKLQGLNPDANYVLEEVNIDSPDKAACAENGQTLSGRDLMEKGLRFNCSKRFDSAALYLQAR
;
A
#
# COMPACT_ATOMS: atom_id res chain seq x y z
N MET A 1 -10.70 -57.81 34.18
CA MET A 1 -11.80 -57.38 35.04
C MET A 1 -11.26 -56.37 36.05
N LYS A 2 -11.53 -55.08 35.83
CA LYS A 2 -11.60 -54.04 36.87
C LYS A 2 -12.37 -52.87 36.24
N LYS A 3 -13.54 -52.58 36.81
CA LYS A 3 -14.49 -51.54 36.40
C LYS A 3 -13.99 -50.19 36.90
N THR A 4 -13.97 -49.18 36.02
CA THR A 4 -13.77 -47.76 36.38
C THR A 4 -15.14 -47.05 36.26
N PRO A 5 -15.55 -46.23 37.21
CA PRO A 5 -16.85 -45.57 37.18
C PRO A 5 -16.83 -44.30 36.32
N PHE A 6 -17.90 -44.13 35.54
CA PHE A 6 -18.25 -42.94 34.83
C PHE A 6 -18.72 -41.85 35.82
N LEU A 7 -18.02 -40.69 35.79
CA LEU A 7 -18.44 -39.49 36.52
C LEU A 7 -19.30 -38.65 35.60
N LEU A 8 -20.59 -38.56 35.93
CA LEU A 8 -21.56 -37.74 35.20
C LEU A 8 -21.43 -36.28 35.67
N PHE A 9 -20.91 -35.37 34.81
CA PHE A 9 -20.95 -33.94 35.03
C PHE A 9 -22.32 -33.39 34.58
N LEU A 10 -23.15 -33.00 35.53
CA LEU A 10 -24.34 -32.19 35.27
C LEU A 10 -23.85 -30.74 34.98
N LEU A 11 -23.98 -30.33 33.73
CA LEU A 11 -23.92 -28.90 33.36
C LEU A 11 -25.30 -28.30 33.70
N THR A 12 -25.32 -27.50 34.75
CA THR A 12 -26.43 -26.57 35.01
C THR A 12 -26.33 -25.40 34.02
N PHE A 13 -27.20 -25.41 33.03
CA PHE A 13 -27.47 -24.21 32.22
C PHE A 13 -28.21 -23.21 33.10
N SER A 14 -27.51 -22.12 33.53
CA SER A 14 -28.17 -20.94 34.02
C SER A 14 -28.80 -20.23 32.82
N LEU A 15 -30.12 -20.32 32.72
CA LEU A 15 -30.91 -19.41 31.88
C LEU A 15 -30.75 -17.99 32.46
N THR A 16 -29.84 -17.21 31.91
CA THR A 16 -29.92 -15.77 32.02
C THR A 16 -31.16 -15.33 31.23
N SER A 17 -32.19 -14.94 31.97
CA SER A 17 -33.33 -14.23 31.43
C SER A 17 -32.84 -12.97 30.75
N ILE A 18 -32.84 -12.93 29.41
CA ILE A 18 -32.77 -11.69 28.66
C ILE A 18 -34.05 -10.96 29.01
N SER A 19 -33.97 -9.95 29.87
CA SER A 19 -35.06 -8.99 30.10
C SER A 19 -35.34 -8.33 28.74
N ALA A 20 -36.52 -8.57 28.18
CA ALA A 20 -36.99 -7.78 27.05
C ALA A 20 -37.02 -6.31 27.50
N GLU A 21 -36.23 -5.46 26.83
CA GLU A 21 -36.32 -4.00 27.04
C GLU A 21 -37.78 -3.61 26.72
N ALA A 22 -38.41 -2.90 27.66
CA ALA A 22 -39.76 -2.40 27.49
C ALA A 22 -39.83 -1.50 26.24
N GLY A 23 -40.99 -1.50 25.57
CA GLY A 23 -41.24 -0.71 24.38
C GLY A 23 -40.87 0.76 24.57
N GLU A 24 -40.12 1.33 23.59
CA GLU A 24 -39.57 2.69 23.64
C GLU A 24 -40.23 3.58 22.60
N ASN A 25 -40.54 4.82 22.97
CA ASN A 25 -40.94 5.86 22.03
C ASN A 25 -39.69 6.55 21.49
N VAL A 26 -39.41 6.35 20.22
CA VAL A 26 -38.22 6.87 19.56
C VAL A 26 -38.60 8.03 18.64
N PRO A 27 -38.15 9.28 18.94
CA PRO A 27 -38.38 10.41 18.07
C PRO A 27 -37.71 10.20 16.72
N LEU A 28 -38.38 10.54 15.61
CA LEU A 28 -37.83 10.43 14.26
C LEU A 28 -36.53 11.25 14.09
N SER A 29 -36.45 12.41 14.76
CA SER A 29 -35.29 13.31 14.79
C SER A 29 -34.04 12.70 15.46
N SER A 30 -34.19 11.62 16.24
CA SER A 30 -33.09 10.91 16.87
C SER A 30 -32.46 9.83 15.99
N LEU A 31 -33.10 9.48 14.88
CA LEU A 31 -32.55 8.53 13.92
C LEU A 31 -31.42 9.17 13.10
N ASN A 32 -30.67 8.33 12.39
CA ASN A 32 -29.66 8.83 11.45
C ASN A 32 -30.34 9.51 10.25
N LEU A 33 -30.54 10.83 10.33
CA LEU A 33 -31.18 11.62 9.30
C LEU A 33 -30.38 11.70 7.97
N ASN A 34 -29.12 11.31 7.98
CA ASN A 34 -28.35 11.18 6.74
C ASN A 34 -28.87 10.06 5.81
N MET A 35 -29.72 9.16 6.33
CA MET A 35 -30.43 8.14 5.53
C MET A 35 -31.69 8.65 4.84
N MET A 36 -32.13 9.88 5.12
CA MET A 36 -33.28 10.49 4.50
C MET A 36 -32.87 11.38 3.35
N THR A 37 -33.52 11.22 2.19
CA THR A 37 -33.30 12.09 1.02
C THR A 37 -33.98 13.45 1.20
N ALA A 38 -33.49 14.49 0.50
CA ALA A 38 -34.16 15.77 0.36
C ALA A 38 -34.02 16.25 -1.09
N GLY A 39 -35.13 16.73 -1.67
CA GLY A 39 -35.13 17.24 -3.04
C GLY A 39 -34.36 18.56 -3.20
N PHE A 40 -34.21 19.31 -2.11
CA PHE A 40 -33.40 20.51 -2.02
C PHE A 40 -32.94 20.74 -0.57
N GLY A 41 -31.77 21.36 -0.39
CA GLY A 41 -31.23 21.69 0.94
C GLY A 41 -30.78 20.44 1.73
N SER A 42 -31.05 20.42 3.04
CA SER A 42 -30.61 19.34 3.94
C SER A 42 -31.74 18.94 4.88
N VAL A 43 -31.84 17.65 5.19
CA VAL A 43 -32.70 17.15 6.27
C VAL A 43 -32.14 17.61 7.63
N ARG A 44 -33.02 18.07 8.53
CA ARG A 44 -32.61 18.67 9.80
C ARG A 44 -33.47 18.14 10.96
N ALA A 45 -32.81 17.86 12.09
CA ALA A 45 -33.49 17.61 13.34
C ALA A 45 -33.95 18.92 13.97
N ASP A 46 -35.21 18.98 14.43
CA ASP A 46 -35.85 20.09 15.13
C ASP A 46 -35.77 21.44 14.41
N ARG A 47 -35.56 21.40 13.12
CA ARG A 47 -35.51 22.59 12.23
C ARG A 47 -36.05 22.24 10.86
N SER A 48 -36.64 23.25 10.20
CA SER A 48 -37.06 23.15 8.81
C SER A 48 -35.88 23.04 7.85
N SER A 49 -36.08 22.66 6.60
CA SER A 49 -35.06 22.61 5.57
C SER A 49 -34.31 23.94 5.36
N SER A 50 -34.96 25.08 5.70
CA SER A 50 -34.37 26.44 5.67
C SER A 50 -33.48 26.73 6.90
N GLY A 51 -33.46 25.84 7.90
CA GLY A 51 -32.66 25.98 9.14
C GLY A 51 -33.30 26.79 10.25
N LYS A 52 -34.54 27.28 10.04
CA LYS A 52 -35.34 27.91 11.06
C LYS A 52 -36.06 26.86 11.92
N PRO A 53 -36.68 27.22 13.09
CA PRO A 53 -37.56 26.30 13.82
C PRO A 53 -38.68 25.81 12.89
N ILE A 54 -39.12 24.55 13.05
CA ILE A 54 -40.26 23.98 12.33
C ILE A 54 -41.51 24.79 12.74
N SER A 55 -42.22 25.34 11.78
CA SER A 55 -43.47 26.12 12.04
C SER A 55 -44.56 25.64 11.10
N LEU A 56 -45.69 25.19 11.68
CA LEU A 56 -46.86 24.76 10.94
C LEU A 56 -48.07 25.55 11.48
N LYS A 57 -48.73 26.33 10.62
CA LYS A 57 -49.84 27.14 10.96
C LYS A 57 -49.59 28.12 12.11
N GLY A 58 -48.40 28.72 12.16
CA GLY A 58 -47.99 29.68 13.19
C GLY A 58 -47.63 29.06 14.55
N LYS A 59 -47.53 27.76 14.65
CA LYS A 59 -47.11 27.04 15.85
C LYS A 59 -45.78 26.32 15.62
N GLU A 60 -44.86 26.45 16.58
CA GLU A 60 -43.55 25.78 16.54
C GLU A 60 -43.63 24.35 17.05
N TYR A 61 -42.83 23.47 16.42
CA TYR A 61 -42.77 22.05 16.71
C TYR A 61 -41.30 21.56 16.72
N LYS A 62 -41.12 20.38 17.29
CA LYS A 62 -39.92 19.56 17.08
C LYS A 62 -40.21 18.48 16.05
N GLY A 63 -39.15 17.89 15.45
CA GLY A 63 -39.33 16.83 14.48
C GLY A 63 -38.26 16.83 13.41
N VAL A 64 -38.60 16.50 12.17
CA VAL A 64 -37.69 16.42 11.04
C VAL A 64 -38.20 17.32 9.89
N GLY A 65 -37.42 18.35 9.55
CA GLY A 65 -37.66 19.14 8.36
C GLY A 65 -36.85 18.66 7.16
N THR A 66 -37.51 18.59 6.02
CA THR A 66 -36.95 18.15 4.74
C THR A 66 -37.53 18.96 3.60
N HIS A 67 -37.29 18.57 2.35
CA HIS A 67 -37.83 19.18 1.14
C HIS A 67 -38.25 18.08 0.15
N ALA A 68 -39.40 18.21 -0.49
CA ALA A 68 -39.84 17.23 -1.47
C ALA A 68 -38.96 17.26 -2.75
N ASP A 69 -38.61 16.11 -3.43
CA ASP A 69 -39.00 14.76 -3.00
C ASP A 69 -38.04 14.27 -1.89
N SER A 70 -38.65 13.76 -0.85
CA SER A 70 -37.86 13.21 0.28
C SER A 70 -38.34 11.81 0.60
N LYS A 71 -37.44 10.93 1.01
CA LYS A 71 -37.73 9.55 1.39
C LYS A 71 -36.81 9.09 2.53
N MET A 72 -37.41 8.42 3.51
CA MET A 72 -36.67 7.72 4.57
C MET A 72 -37.19 6.30 4.71
N ILE A 73 -36.28 5.33 4.73
CA ILE A 73 -36.59 3.92 4.98
C ILE A 73 -36.08 3.54 6.35
N ILE A 74 -36.91 2.89 7.14
CA ILE A 74 -36.64 2.52 8.53
C ILE A 74 -36.91 1.05 8.71
N ASP A 75 -35.89 0.29 9.13
CA ASP A 75 -36.02 -1.10 9.51
C ASP A 75 -36.54 -1.18 10.95
N LEU A 76 -37.68 -1.83 11.11
CA LEU A 76 -38.36 -2.07 12.38
C LEU A 76 -38.14 -3.51 12.87
N GLY A 77 -37.67 -4.40 12.02
CA GLY A 77 -37.51 -5.85 12.32
C GLY A 77 -38.80 -6.52 12.75
N GLY A 78 -39.97 -6.06 12.29
CA GLY A 78 -41.29 -6.55 12.66
C GLY A 78 -41.75 -6.22 14.09
N ARG A 79 -41.03 -5.34 14.80
CA ARG A 79 -41.25 -4.99 16.23
C ARG A 79 -41.81 -3.59 16.42
N GLY A 80 -42.25 -2.92 15.38
CA GLY A 80 -42.91 -1.64 15.44
C GLY A 80 -44.36 -1.77 15.91
N GLU A 81 -44.81 -0.89 16.80
CA GLU A 81 -46.20 -0.83 17.24
C GLU A 81 -47.00 0.26 16.55
N ARG A 82 -46.43 1.49 16.47
CA ARG A 82 -47.15 2.66 16.00
C ARG A 82 -46.23 3.75 15.46
N PHE A 83 -46.67 4.49 14.49
CA PHE A 83 -46.05 5.74 14.05
C PHE A 83 -47.04 6.89 14.15
N THR A 84 -46.62 7.97 14.82
CA THR A 84 -47.42 9.20 14.95
C THR A 84 -46.63 10.41 14.48
N ALA A 85 -47.26 11.34 13.78
CA ALA A 85 -46.64 12.61 13.36
C ALA A 85 -47.69 13.64 13.03
N LEU A 86 -47.27 14.90 12.91
CA LEU A 86 -48.00 15.97 12.21
C LEU A 86 -47.22 16.29 10.94
N ALA A 87 -47.87 16.16 9.76
CA ALA A 87 -47.26 16.43 8.48
C ALA A 87 -47.77 17.71 7.87
N GLY A 88 -46.90 18.62 7.45
CA GLY A 88 -47.31 19.90 6.88
C GLY A 88 -46.22 20.60 6.08
N VAL A 89 -46.60 21.61 5.32
CA VAL A 89 -45.65 22.50 4.64
C VAL A 89 -45.27 23.61 5.59
N ASP A 90 -43.95 23.80 5.80
CA ASP A 90 -43.38 24.78 6.75
C ASP A 90 -43.76 26.22 6.39
N ASP A 91 -44.19 27.00 7.39
CA ASP A 91 -44.57 28.42 7.21
C ASP A 91 -43.38 29.26 6.68
N ASN A 92 -42.14 28.84 6.88
CA ASN A 92 -40.94 29.51 6.40
C ASN A 92 -40.59 29.12 4.95
N ALA A 93 -41.44 28.37 4.25
CA ALA A 93 -41.23 28.02 2.84
C ALA A 93 -41.08 29.26 1.93
N GLY A 94 -41.66 30.35 2.29
CA GLY A 94 -41.56 31.63 1.56
C GLY A 94 -42.41 31.73 0.29
N GLY A 95 -43.28 30.73 0.02
CA GLY A 95 -44.13 30.65 -1.16
C GLY A 95 -45.19 29.56 -1.09
N PRO A 96 -45.96 29.33 -2.14
CA PRO A 96 -47.13 28.43 -2.15
C PRO A 96 -46.72 26.95 -2.40
N GLY A 97 -45.86 26.38 -1.56
CA GLY A 97 -45.44 24.97 -1.69
C GLY A 97 -46.60 23.99 -1.55
N THR A 98 -46.50 22.84 -2.24
CA THR A 98 -47.49 21.77 -2.19
C THR A 98 -46.81 20.41 -2.03
N VAL A 99 -47.16 19.63 -0.99
CA VAL A 99 -46.47 18.35 -0.66
C VAL A 99 -47.52 17.27 -0.38
N THR A 100 -47.27 16.06 -0.86
CA THR A 100 -48.03 14.86 -0.47
C THR A 100 -47.17 14.03 0.50
N PHE A 101 -47.65 13.78 1.71
CA PHE A 101 -47.01 12.93 2.69
C PHE A 101 -47.58 11.51 2.60
N ARG A 102 -46.70 10.53 2.48
CA ARG A 102 -47.08 9.14 2.39
C ARG A 102 -46.28 8.29 3.40
N VAL A 103 -46.98 7.39 4.07
CA VAL A 103 -46.41 6.40 4.97
C VAL A 103 -46.72 5.01 4.42
N THR A 104 -45.69 4.19 4.22
CA THR A 104 -45.82 2.84 3.65
C THR A 104 -45.16 1.82 4.57
N GLY A 105 -45.82 0.70 4.83
CA GLY A 105 -45.29 -0.45 5.58
C GLY A 105 -45.21 -1.67 4.68
N ASP A 106 -44.00 -2.24 4.50
CA ASP A 106 -43.74 -3.40 3.61
C ASP A 106 -44.39 -3.27 2.21
N GLY A 107 -44.34 -2.05 1.63
CA GLY A 107 -44.91 -1.74 0.31
C GLY A 107 -46.41 -1.44 0.32
N LYS A 108 -47.12 -1.57 1.45
CA LYS A 108 -48.56 -1.20 1.56
C LYS A 108 -48.69 0.23 2.10
N VAL A 109 -49.48 1.08 1.43
CA VAL A 109 -49.76 2.43 1.91
C VAL A 109 -50.58 2.32 3.19
N LEU A 110 -50.06 2.91 4.26
CA LEU A 110 -50.70 3.00 5.58
C LEU A 110 -51.37 4.37 5.78
N PHE A 111 -50.81 5.42 5.15
CA PHE A 111 -51.35 6.78 5.16
C PHE A 111 -50.92 7.50 3.89
N ASP A 112 -51.84 8.34 3.35
CA ASP A 112 -51.59 9.28 2.25
C ASP A 112 -52.37 10.56 2.55
N SER A 113 -51.69 11.70 2.61
CA SER A 113 -52.32 12.97 2.94
C SER A 113 -53.14 13.57 1.80
N GLY A 114 -52.94 13.09 0.56
CA GLY A 114 -53.20 13.91 -0.62
C GLY A 114 -52.32 15.16 -0.64
N VAL A 115 -52.62 16.12 -1.49
CA VAL A 115 -51.84 17.36 -1.62
C VAL A 115 -52.13 18.29 -0.44
N VAL A 116 -51.09 18.60 0.34
CA VAL A 116 -51.09 19.55 1.47
C VAL A 116 -50.47 20.85 0.97
N LYS A 117 -51.06 21.98 1.24
CA LYS A 117 -50.59 23.32 0.81
C LYS A 117 -50.00 24.10 1.98
N ALA A 118 -49.11 25.03 1.65
CA ALA A 118 -48.56 25.97 2.62
C ALA A 118 -49.73 26.74 3.32
N GLY A 119 -49.66 26.83 4.65
CA GLY A 119 -50.66 27.51 5.48
C GLY A 119 -51.91 26.69 5.82
N GLU A 120 -52.05 25.44 5.36
CA GLU A 120 -53.10 24.51 5.80
C GLU A 120 -52.79 23.96 7.20
N GLU A 121 -53.82 23.43 7.89
CA GLU A 121 -53.63 22.70 9.15
C GLU A 121 -52.77 21.44 8.92
N PRO A 122 -51.82 21.14 9.79
CA PRO A 122 -50.99 19.93 9.62
C PRO A 122 -51.82 18.66 9.72
N HIS A 123 -51.58 17.71 8.84
CA HIS A 123 -52.26 16.44 8.76
C HIS A 123 -51.78 15.53 9.88
N LYS A 124 -52.66 15.03 10.73
CA LYS A 124 -52.34 14.08 11.79
C LYS A 124 -52.16 12.69 11.21
N ILE A 125 -51.01 12.11 11.45
CA ILE A 125 -50.67 10.72 11.12
C ILE A 125 -50.70 9.89 12.39
N ASP A 126 -51.38 8.74 12.28
CA ASP A 126 -51.50 7.81 13.40
C ASP A 126 -51.75 6.41 12.81
N VAL A 127 -50.70 5.64 12.62
CA VAL A 127 -50.79 4.33 11.92
C VAL A 127 -50.17 3.22 12.74
N SER A 128 -50.78 2.02 12.68
CA SER A 128 -50.25 0.81 13.28
C SER A 128 -49.08 0.27 12.46
N LEU A 129 -48.01 -0.12 13.16
CA LEU A 129 -46.82 -0.74 12.58
C LEU A 129 -46.70 -2.23 12.93
N LYS A 130 -47.73 -2.84 13.52
CA LYS A 130 -47.70 -4.25 13.93
C LYS A 130 -47.41 -5.16 12.73
N GLY A 131 -46.30 -5.93 12.84
CA GLY A 131 -45.82 -6.83 11.80
C GLY A 131 -45.12 -6.18 10.61
N VAL A 132 -44.95 -4.86 10.63
CA VAL A 132 -44.22 -4.13 9.58
C VAL A 132 -42.70 -4.27 9.83
N ASN A 133 -41.97 -4.79 8.84
CA ASN A 133 -40.52 -4.86 8.86
C ASN A 133 -39.86 -3.55 8.39
N LYS A 134 -40.33 -3.00 7.26
CA LYS A 134 -39.83 -1.76 6.68
C LYS A 134 -40.89 -0.69 6.64
N LEU A 135 -40.66 0.42 7.34
CA LEU A 135 -41.44 1.65 7.28
C LEU A 135 -40.79 2.61 6.29
N VAL A 136 -41.56 3.16 5.36
CA VAL A 136 -41.11 4.19 4.39
C VAL A 136 -41.92 5.46 4.62
N LEU A 137 -41.20 6.56 4.84
CA LEU A 137 -41.77 7.91 4.94
C LEU A 137 -41.37 8.71 3.70
N GLU A 138 -42.34 9.25 2.95
CA GLU A 138 -42.14 10.02 1.73
C GLU A 138 -42.83 11.37 1.83
N ALA A 139 -42.14 12.44 1.45
CA ALA A 139 -42.69 13.74 1.13
C ALA A 139 -42.49 14.01 -0.37
N LEU A 140 -43.55 13.90 -1.15
CA LEU A 140 -43.56 13.94 -2.60
C LEU A 140 -43.98 15.34 -3.08
N ALA A 141 -43.36 15.87 -4.15
CA ALA A 141 -43.72 17.13 -4.74
C ALA A 141 -45.18 17.11 -5.23
N GLY A 142 -45.86 18.21 -5.06
CA GLY A 142 -47.21 18.41 -5.59
C GLY A 142 -47.24 18.65 -7.09
N PRO A 143 -48.43 18.89 -7.66
CA PRO A 143 -48.60 19.03 -9.12
C PRO A 143 -48.00 20.31 -9.72
N ASP A 144 -47.59 21.27 -8.90
CA ASP A 144 -46.99 22.54 -9.29
C ASP A 144 -45.43 22.47 -9.30
N GLY A 145 -44.84 21.30 -9.03
CA GLY A 145 -43.39 21.04 -9.02
C GLY A 145 -42.81 21.13 -7.65
N LYS A 146 -41.51 21.41 -7.54
CA LYS A 146 -40.73 21.32 -6.28
C LYS A 146 -40.47 22.67 -5.60
N ASN A 147 -40.97 23.73 -6.11
CA ASN A 147 -40.66 25.04 -5.57
C ASN A 147 -41.43 25.31 -4.26
N TYR A 148 -40.69 25.71 -3.21
CA TYR A 148 -41.23 25.98 -1.88
C TYR A 148 -41.79 24.77 -1.11
N ASP A 149 -41.47 23.56 -1.50
CA ASP A 149 -41.94 22.31 -0.93
C ASP A 149 -41.18 21.91 0.35
N HIS A 150 -41.09 22.86 1.30
CA HIS A 150 -40.50 22.60 2.61
C HIS A 150 -41.47 21.73 3.40
N ALA A 151 -41.05 20.50 3.68
CA ALA A 151 -41.89 19.48 4.27
C ALA A 151 -41.42 19.13 5.69
N ASP A 152 -42.34 19.11 6.63
CA ASP A 152 -42.03 18.76 8.01
C ASP A 152 -42.81 17.56 8.49
N TRP A 153 -42.10 16.68 9.20
CA TRP A 153 -42.62 15.60 10.01
C TRP A 153 -42.51 16.05 11.48
N ALA A 154 -43.48 16.86 11.93
CA ALA A 154 -43.50 17.46 13.25
C ALA A 154 -43.97 16.43 14.29
N ASP A 155 -43.41 16.48 15.52
CA ASP A 155 -43.71 15.59 16.63
C ASP A 155 -43.73 14.08 16.24
N ALA A 156 -42.88 13.72 15.29
CA ALA A 156 -42.83 12.38 14.72
C ALA A 156 -42.16 11.38 15.65
N VAL A 157 -42.90 10.31 16.02
CA VAL A 157 -42.47 9.28 16.97
C VAL A 157 -42.81 7.90 16.45
N ILE A 158 -41.84 6.98 16.57
CA ILE A 158 -42.00 5.54 16.35
C ILE A 158 -42.07 4.85 17.72
N THR A 159 -43.16 4.19 18.02
CA THR A 159 -43.30 3.32 19.19
C THR A 159 -42.89 1.91 18.81
N MET A 160 -41.94 1.35 19.55
CA MET A 160 -41.41 -0.04 19.36
C MET A 160 -41.93 -0.94 20.49
N GLU A 161 -42.24 -2.16 20.18
CA GLU A 161 -42.51 -3.22 21.17
C GLU A 161 -41.23 -3.62 21.93
N SER A 162 -40.13 -3.74 21.18
CA SER A 162 -38.80 -3.99 21.69
C SER A 162 -37.72 -3.57 20.69
N GLY A 163 -36.48 -3.33 21.15
CA GLY A 163 -35.37 -2.89 20.30
C GLY A 163 -35.56 -1.45 19.79
N LYS A 164 -34.71 -1.04 18.82
CA LYS A 164 -34.72 0.31 18.26
C LYS A 164 -34.96 0.29 16.75
N PRO A 165 -35.68 1.29 16.19
CA PRO A 165 -35.81 1.43 14.75
C PRO A 165 -34.45 1.89 14.15
N VAL A 166 -34.10 1.40 12.97
CA VAL A 166 -32.85 1.73 12.30
C VAL A 166 -33.16 2.34 10.94
N ALA A 167 -32.72 3.58 10.71
CA ALA A 167 -32.79 4.18 9.38
C ALA A 167 -31.79 3.49 8.45
N ILE A 168 -32.26 3.05 7.28
CA ILE A 168 -31.46 2.36 6.27
C ILE A 168 -31.48 3.15 4.93
N PRO A 169 -30.41 3.07 4.12
CA PRO A 169 -30.33 3.79 2.86
C PRO A 169 -31.32 3.24 1.81
N ASP A 170 -31.88 4.15 0.96
CA ASP A 170 -32.65 3.78 -0.24
C ASP A 170 -31.71 3.48 -1.42
N ALA A 171 -30.72 2.63 -1.16
CA ALA A 171 -29.71 2.25 -2.15
C ALA A 171 -29.01 0.97 -1.72
N THR A 172 -28.47 0.23 -2.66
CA THR A 172 -27.60 -0.90 -2.35
C THR A 172 -26.24 -0.36 -1.94
N VAL A 173 -25.78 -0.72 -0.73
CA VAL A 173 -24.45 -0.39 -0.24
C VAL A 173 -23.58 -1.63 -0.31
N ILE A 174 -22.43 -1.53 -0.97
CA ILE A 174 -21.42 -2.56 -1.04
C ILE A 174 -20.29 -2.13 -0.10
N GLN A 175 -19.96 -3.00 0.85
CA GLN A 175 -18.88 -2.77 1.80
C GLN A 175 -17.70 -3.67 1.52
N ALA A 176 -16.52 -3.10 1.63
CA ALA A 176 -15.23 -3.77 1.67
C ALA A 176 -14.38 -3.11 2.77
N GLY A 177 -13.22 -3.65 3.07
CA GLY A 177 -12.32 -3.03 4.05
C GLY A 177 -11.83 -4.03 5.08
N THR A 178 -11.32 -3.51 6.18
CA THR A 178 -10.62 -4.23 7.25
C THR A 178 -11.24 -3.85 8.58
N ASP A 179 -10.61 -4.24 9.69
CA ASP A 179 -11.12 -3.87 11.03
C ASP A 179 -11.07 -2.36 11.28
N ASP A 180 -10.09 -1.65 10.70
CA ASP A 180 -9.92 -0.19 10.89
C ASP A 180 -10.19 0.63 9.62
N ILE A 181 -10.36 0.00 8.45
CA ILE A 181 -10.54 0.69 7.17
C ILE A 181 -11.91 0.34 6.59
N GLY A 182 -12.76 1.36 6.47
CA GLY A 182 -14.04 1.25 5.78
C GLY A 182 -13.94 1.67 4.31
N ILE A 183 -14.48 0.85 3.43
CA ILE A 183 -14.71 1.17 2.01
C ILE A 183 -16.19 0.94 1.75
N SER A 184 -16.89 2.00 1.31
CA SER A 184 -18.31 1.94 1.02
C SER A 184 -18.61 2.46 -0.38
N LEU A 185 -19.30 1.65 -1.19
CA LEU A 185 -19.79 2.00 -2.50
C LEU A 185 -21.30 2.00 -2.49
N LEU A 186 -21.90 3.02 -3.08
CA LEU A 186 -23.35 3.18 -3.23
C LEU A 186 -23.76 2.85 -4.66
N VAL A 187 -24.76 2.00 -4.80
CA VAL A 187 -25.45 1.75 -6.08
C VAL A 187 -26.77 2.49 -6.06
N ASP A 188 -26.93 3.47 -6.93
CA ASP A 188 -28.17 4.23 -7.03
C ASP A 188 -29.27 3.47 -7.81
N LYS A 189 -30.47 4.08 -7.90
CA LYS A 189 -31.62 3.52 -8.64
C LYS A 189 -31.37 3.28 -10.13
N ASP A 190 -30.41 3.98 -10.72
CA ASP A 190 -30.02 3.91 -12.14
C ASP A 190 -28.81 3.00 -12.35
N ASN A 191 -28.46 2.19 -11.34
CA ASN A 191 -27.30 1.29 -11.28
C ASN A 191 -25.94 1.99 -11.47
N ASN A 192 -25.83 3.28 -11.16
CA ASN A 192 -24.54 3.93 -11.06
C ASN A 192 -23.86 3.54 -9.76
N VAL A 193 -22.53 3.40 -9.78
CA VAL A 193 -21.74 3.07 -8.59
C VAL A 193 -20.87 4.25 -8.19
N PHE A 194 -21.09 4.73 -6.97
CA PHE A 194 -20.39 5.86 -6.40
C PHE A 194 -19.54 5.45 -5.20
N GLN A 195 -18.38 6.04 -5.06
CA GLN A 195 -17.62 5.95 -3.82
C GLN A 195 -18.27 6.85 -2.77
N GLN A 196 -18.71 6.28 -1.66
CA GLN A 196 -19.25 7.02 -0.52
C GLN A 196 -18.19 7.27 0.54
N HIS A 197 -17.34 6.27 0.81
CA HIS A 197 -16.33 6.36 1.85
C HIS A 197 -15.09 5.54 1.50
N ILE A 198 -13.93 6.08 1.82
CA ILE A 198 -12.65 5.37 2.02
C ILE A 198 -11.96 6.08 3.18
N GLY A 199 -11.73 5.39 4.28
CA GLY A 199 -11.12 6.00 5.46
C GLY A 199 -11.20 5.10 6.69
N SER A 200 -11.23 5.71 7.87
CA SER A 200 -11.41 4.97 9.12
C SER A 200 -12.80 4.34 9.19
N GLU A 201 -12.89 3.09 9.65
CA GLU A 201 -14.16 2.37 9.86
C GLU A 201 -15.06 3.13 10.86
N THR A 202 -14.48 3.84 11.82
CA THR A 202 -15.23 4.59 12.84
C THR A 202 -15.84 5.90 12.32
N ASP A 203 -15.43 6.39 11.16
CA ASP A 203 -15.99 7.63 10.56
C ASP A 203 -17.25 7.35 9.73
N THR A 204 -18.16 6.58 10.29
CA THR A 204 -19.43 6.19 9.64
C THR A 204 -20.39 7.39 9.44
N ALA A 205 -20.24 8.46 10.20
CA ALA A 205 -21.07 9.67 10.05
C ALA A 205 -20.89 10.37 8.67
N GLY A 206 -19.75 10.16 8.00
CA GLY A 206 -19.51 10.60 6.64
C GLY A 206 -20.09 9.68 5.56
N MET A 207 -20.39 8.41 5.90
CA MET A 207 -20.79 7.38 4.93
C MET A 207 -22.10 7.66 4.21
N PHE A 208 -22.99 8.45 4.80
CA PHE A 208 -24.38 8.55 4.35
C PHE A 208 -24.89 9.99 4.26
N ARG A 209 -24.04 10.97 3.96
CA ARG A 209 -24.52 12.32 3.69
C ARG A 209 -25.24 12.32 2.33
N HIS A 210 -26.56 12.38 2.36
CA HIS A 210 -27.38 12.64 1.17
C HIS A 210 -26.93 13.94 0.49
N GLY A 211 -26.73 13.88 -0.83
CA GLY A 211 -26.18 14.97 -1.63
C GLY A 211 -24.65 15.05 -1.59
N ALA A 212 -23.99 14.25 -0.76
CA ALA A 212 -22.55 14.12 -0.77
C ALA A 212 -22.12 13.38 -2.04
N SER A 213 -21.59 14.16 -2.94
CA SER A 213 -20.75 13.81 -4.07
C SER A 213 -21.15 12.54 -4.86
N LYS A 214 -21.71 12.74 -6.00
CA LYS A 214 -21.80 11.76 -7.09
C LYS A 214 -20.37 11.50 -7.62
N ASN A 215 -19.48 10.89 -6.80
CA ASN A 215 -18.13 10.52 -7.20
C ASN A 215 -18.18 9.09 -7.78
N PRO A 216 -18.02 8.90 -9.09
CA PRO A 216 -17.98 7.56 -9.66
C PRO A 216 -16.92 6.73 -8.97
N ALA A 217 -17.23 5.48 -8.63
CA ALA A 217 -16.24 4.54 -8.04
C ALA A 217 -15.09 4.22 -9.01
N TYR A 218 -15.37 4.32 -10.31
CA TYR A 218 -14.40 4.15 -11.37
C TYR A 218 -14.76 5.05 -12.55
N PRO A 219 -14.24 6.28 -12.60
CA PRO A 219 -14.65 7.29 -13.59
C PRO A 219 -14.23 6.90 -15.01
N THR A 220 -15.13 7.12 -15.97
CA THR A 220 -14.94 6.87 -17.40
C THR A 220 -15.26 8.12 -18.20
N ILE A 221 -14.87 8.16 -19.46
CA ILE A 221 -15.40 9.14 -20.40
C ILE A 221 -16.83 8.72 -20.75
N ASN A 222 -17.78 9.47 -20.20
CA ASN A 222 -19.19 9.28 -20.52
C ASN A 222 -19.95 10.59 -20.29
N SER A 223 -21.04 10.78 -21.03
CA SER A 223 -21.90 11.96 -20.97
C SER A 223 -23.28 11.64 -20.40
N THR A 224 -23.36 10.76 -19.38
CA THR A 224 -24.67 10.45 -18.76
C THR A 224 -25.25 11.65 -18.02
N ASN A 225 -26.56 11.81 -18.11
CA ASN A 225 -27.31 13.02 -17.93
C ASN A 225 -27.18 13.75 -16.60
N ASP A 226 -26.91 13.07 -15.50
CA ASP A 226 -26.99 13.65 -14.17
C ASP A 226 -25.68 14.04 -13.52
N PHE A 227 -24.54 13.58 -14.06
CA PHE A 227 -23.23 14.05 -13.60
C PHE A 227 -22.17 13.87 -14.69
N GLN A 228 -21.29 14.83 -14.77
CA GLN A 228 -20.12 14.81 -15.64
C GLN A 228 -18.88 14.70 -14.76
N PHE A 229 -17.98 13.79 -15.10
CA PHE A 229 -16.67 13.72 -14.49
C PHE A 229 -15.69 14.48 -15.39
N TRP A 230 -15.19 15.60 -14.91
CA TRP A 230 -14.30 16.51 -15.67
C TRP A 230 -12.82 16.24 -15.42
N GLY A 231 -12.49 15.32 -14.50
CA GLY A 231 -11.12 14.95 -14.19
C GLY A 231 -10.54 13.88 -15.11
N GLU A 232 -9.33 13.45 -14.82
CA GLU A 232 -8.71 12.32 -15.53
C GLU A 232 -9.52 11.03 -15.33
N PRO A 233 -10.01 10.38 -16.38
CA PRO A 233 -10.77 9.15 -16.25
C PRO A 233 -9.87 8.00 -15.76
N ALA A 234 -10.41 7.10 -14.94
CA ALA A 234 -9.70 5.87 -14.58
C ALA A 234 -9.66 4.87 -15.74
N LEU A 235 -10.67 4.92 -16.61
CA LEU A 235 -10.75 4.12 -17.83
C LEU A 235 -11.11 4.98 -19.03
N HIS A 236 -10.35 4.81 -20.10
CA HIS A 236 -10.73 5.26 -21.42
C HIS A 236 -10.57 4.09 -22.42
N ALA A 237 -11.67 3.72 -23.06
CA ALA A 237 -11.71 2.67 -24.08
C ALA A 237 -12.24 3.23 -25.40
N ILE A 238 -11.67 2.78 -26.50
CA ILE A 238 -12.20 2.93 -27.85
C ILE A 238 -12.82 1.59 -28.21
N HIS A 239 -14.15 1.55 -28.29
CA HIS A 239 -14.92 0.35 -28.60
C HIS A 239 -14.67 -0.16 -30.01
N ALA A 240 -15.09 -1.38 -30.34
CA ALA A 240 -14.83 -2.02 -31.62
C ALA A 240 -15.42 -1.25 -32.82
N ASP A 241 -16.44 -0.45 -32.61
CA ASP A 241 -17.09 0.43 -33.61
C ASP A 241 -16.47 1.84 -33.67
N GLY A 242 -15.45 2.12 -32.87
CA GLY A 242 -14.78 3.43 -32.77
C GLY A 242 -15.37 4.40 -31.75
N HIS A 243 -16.42 4.05 -31.04
CA HIS A 243 -17.01 4.87 -29.99
C HIS A 243 -16.07 5.01 -28.79
N MET A 244 -16.04 6.18 -28.15
CA MET A 244 -15.15 6.47 -27.02
C MET A 244 -15.87 6.64 -25.68
N SER A 245 -17.19 6.58 -25.68
CA SER A 245 -17.97 6.73 -24.44
C SER A 245 -18.26 5.37 -23.83
N THR A 246 -17.94 5.21 -22.55
CA THR A 246 -18.19 3.98 -21.77
C THR A 246 -19.00 4.33 -20.53
N ALA A 247 -20.23 3.82 -20.43
CA ALA A 247 -21.14 4.04 -19.29
C ALA A 247 -21.20 2.77 -18.42
N LEU A 248 -20.46 2.73 -17.32
CA LEU A 248 -20.40 1.57 -16.46
C LEU A 248 -21.58 1.53 -15.47
N LYS A 249 -22.39 0.48 -15.54
CA LYS A 249 -23.53 0.22 -14.65
C LYS A 249 -23.28 -1.03 -13.80
N PHE A 250 -23.75 -1.00 -12.56
CA PHE A 250 -23.71 -2.14 -11.66
C PHE A 250 -24.42 -3.36 -12.23
N GLN A 251 -23.78 -4.51 -12.16
CA GLN A 251 -24.37 -5.81 -12.50
C GLN A 251 -24.55 -6.70 -11.27
N LYS A 252 -23.49 -6.85 -10.49
CA LYS A 252 -23.47 -7.65 -9.28
C LYS A 252 -22.26 -7.35 -8.41
N SER A 253 -22.33 -7.75 -7.16
CA SER A 253 -21.16 -7.83 -6.27
C SER A 253 -21.08 -9.21 -5.63
N ASP A 254 -19.88 -9.64 -5.34
CA ASP A 254 -19.58 -10.91 -4.66
C ASP A 254 -18.49 -10.66 -3.62
N THR A 255 -18.67 -11.20 -2.41
CA THR A 255 -17.66 -11.15 -1.36
C THR A 255 -17.35 -12.57 -0.91
N ARG A 256 -16.10 -12.98 -1.13
CA ARG A 256 -15.61 -14.32 -0.78
C ARG A 256 -14.61 -14.25 0.35
N GLN A 257 -14.77 -15.11 1.35
CA GLN A 257 -13.75 -15.37 2.34
C GLN A 257 -12.66 -16.23 1.68
N LEU A 258 -11.41 -15.74 1.65
CA LEU A 258 -10.27 -16.48 1.11
C LEU A 258 -9.58 -17.31 2.19
N ASP A 259 -9.46 -16.74 3.39
CA ASP A 259 -8.97 -17.38 4.60
C ASP A 259 -9.56 -16.67 5.84
N ALA A 260 -9.18 -17.06 7.05
CA ALA A 260 -9.73 -16.51 8.29
C ALA A 260 -9.61 -14.97 8.42
N ASN A 261 -8.63 -14.36 7.75
CA ASN A 261 -8.31 -12.93 7.87
C ASN A 261 -8.37 -12.17 6.55
N THR A 262 -8.71 -12.83 5.43
CA THR A 262 -8.66 -12.22 4.09
C THR A 262 -9.98 -12.42 3.37
N THR A 263 -10.58 -11.32 2.90
CA THR A 263 -11.76 -11.32 2.04
C THR A 263 -11.44 -10.72 0.68
N LEU A 264 -12.17 -11.15 -0.35
CA LEU A 264 -12.15 -10.55 -1.69
C LEU A 264 -13.56 -10.11 -2.04
N THR A 265 -13.75 -8.79 -2.15
CA THR A 265 -14.98 -8.19 -2.67
C THR A 265 -14.74 -7.80 -4.13
N THR A 266 -15.58 -8.30 -5.03
CA THR A 266 -15.57 -8.00 -6.46
C THR A 266 -16.88 -7.30 -6.84
N VAL A 267 -16.78 -6.11 -7.45
CA VAL A 267 -17.93 -5.38 -7.99
C VAL A 267 -17.85 -5.42 -9.51
N THR A 268 -18.81 -6.10 -10.15
CA THR A 268 -18.88 -6.21 -11.61
C THR A 268 -19.75 -5.10 -12.17
N LEU A 269 -19.16 -4.34 -13.08
CA LEU A 269 -19.80 -3.28 -13.86
C LEU A 269 -19.89 -3.71 -15.33
N LYS A 270 -20.93 -3.27 -16.03
CA LYS A 270 -21.11 -3.52 -17.46
C LYS A 270 -21.59 -2.24 -18.17
N ASP A 271 -21.11 -2.01 -19.37
CA ASP A 271 -21.71 -1.02 -20.25
C ASP A 271 -23.07 -1.54 -20.78
N PRO A 272 -24.17 -0.75 -20.73
CA PRO A 272 -25.47 -1.22 -21.20
C PRO A 272 -25.54 -1.45 -22.73
N ASN A 273 -24.71 -0.76 -23.52
CA ASN A 273 -24.71 -0.83 -24.97
C ASN A 273 -23.67 -1.81 -25.54
N TYR A 274 -22.63 -2.14 -24.74
CA TYR A 274 -21.54 -2.99 -25.15
C TYR A 274 -21.40 -4.21 -24.24
N GLU A 275 -20.97 -5.33 -24.81
CA GLU A 275 -20.52 -6.49 -24.03
C GLU A 275 -19.13 -6.22 -23.41
N PHE A 276 -19.01 -5.11 -22.70
CA PHE A 276 -17.82 -4.59 -22.06
C PHE A 276 -17.98 -4.61 -20.53
N TYR A 277 -17.03 -5.23 -19.83
CA TYR A 277 -17.12 -5.51 -18.41
C TYR A 277 -15.89 -5.00 -17.66
N VAL A 278 -16.12 -4.48 -16.46
CA VAL A 278 -15.09 -4.04 -15.53
C VAL A 278 -15.36 -4.65 -14.15
N ASN A 279 -14.38 -5.34 -13.59
CA ASN A 279 -14.42 -5.84 -12.22
C ASN A 279 -13.51 -4.97 -11.34
N LEU A 280 -14.08 -4.32 -10.34
CA LEU A 280 -13.35 -3.66 -9.27
C LEU A 280 -13.13 -4.67 -8.15
N ASN A 281 -11.88 -4.94 -7.83
CA ASN A 281 -11.51 -5.96 -6.85
C ASN A 281 -10.86 -5.33 -5.62
N TYR A 282 -11.33 -5.70 -4.44
CA TYR A 282 -10.83 -5.27 -3.13
C TYR A 282 -10.49 -6.50 -2.30
N LYS A 283 -9.19 -6.80 -2.15
CA LYS A 283 -8.71 -7.87 -1.28
C LYS A 283 -8.29 -7.27 0.05
N SER A 284 -9.06 -7.54 1.09
CA SER A 284 -8.92 -6.93 2.41
C SER A 284 -8.25 -7.89 3.38
N HIS A 285 -7.11 -7.50 3.93
CA HIS A 285 -6.37 -8.21 4.97
C HIS A 285 -6.78 -7.64 6.33
N LYS A 286 -7.82 -8.22 6.96
CA LYS A 286 -8.52 -7.66 8.10
C LYS A 286 -7.60 -7.23 9.25
N LYS A 287 -6.84 -8.16 9.82
CA LYS A 287 -5.95 -7.90 10.97
C LYS A 287 -4.71 -7.05 10.65
N LEU A 288 -4.30 -7.01 9.39
CA LEU A 288 -3.16 -6.21 8.95
C LEU A 288 -3.58 -4.77 8.62
N ASN A 289 -4.88 -4.54 8.44
CA ASN A 289 -5.43 -3.25 8.03
C ASN A 289 -4.82 -2.73 6.72
N VAL A 290 -4.74 -3.62 5.72
CA VAL A 290 -4.24 -3.34 4.38
C VAL A 290 -5.20 -3.87 3.33
N VAL A 291 -5.41 -3.11 2.27
CA VAL A 291 -6.23 -3.48 1.12
C VAL A 291 -5.37 -3.52 -0.14
N GLU A 292 -5.55 -4.55 -0.95
CA GLU A 292 -5.03 -4.63 -2.31
C GLU A 292 -6.20 -4.36 -3.27
N GLN A 293 -6.11 -3.32 -4.11
CA GLN A 293 -7.13 -2.95 -5.08
C GLN A 293 -6.58 -3.06 -6.50
N TRP A 294 -7.37 -3.67 -7.41
CA TRP A 294 -7.05 -3.73 -8.84
C TRP A 294 -8.32 -3.83 -9.68
N THR A 295 -8.16 -3.60 -10.96
CA THR A 295 -9.26 -3.66 -11.94
C THR A 295 -8.99 -4.74 -12.97
N GLU A 296 -10.03 -5.47 -13.37
CA GLU A 296 -10.02 -6.39 -14.51
C GLU A 296 -10.99 -5.91 -15.57
N ILE A 297 -10.52 -5.80 -16.83
CA ILE A 297 -11.28 -5.32 -17.97
C ILE A 297 -11.39 -6.46 -18.98
N SER A 298 -12.60 -6.71 -19.47
CA SER A 298 -12.85 -7.73 -20.50
C SER A 298 -14.02 -7.33 -21.38
N HIS A 299 -14.07 -7.86 -22.62
CA HIS A 299 -15.19 -7.61 -23.51
C HIS A 299 -15.47 -8.81 -24.44
N ARG A 300 -16.64 -8.78 -25.07
CA ARG A 300 -17.10 -9.73 -26.11
C ARG A 300 -17.64 -9.01 -27.34
N GLU A 301 -17.17 -7.80 -27.58
CA GLU A 301 -17.51 -7.06 -28.79
C GLU A 301 -17.01 -7.77 -30.05
N PRO A 302 -17.57 -7.53 -31.23
CA PRO A 302 -17.24 -8.27 -32.44
C PRO A 302 -15.84 -7.96 -33.03
N GLY A 303 -15.13 -6.95 -32.45
CA GLY A 303 -13.77 -6.54 -32.83
C GLY A 303 -12.93 -6.24 -31.61
N ASN A 304 -11.69 -5.80 -31.86
CA ASN A 304 -10.79 -5.39 -30.78
C ASN A 304 -11.24 -4.06 -30.14
N VAL A 305 -11.05 -3.95 -28.84
CA VAL A 305 -11.17 -2.70 -28.08
C VAL A 305 -9.77 -2.17 -27.79
N THR A 306 -9.58 -0.87 -27.88
CA THR A 306 -8.30 -0.23 -27.51
C THR A 306 -8.44 0.51 -26.17
N LEU A 307 -7.67 0.10 -25.17
CA LEU A 307 -7.60 0.76 -23.88
C LEU A 307 -6.51 1.84 -23.94
N THR A 308 -6.87 3.10 -23.70
CA THR A 308 -5.95 4.25 -23.73
C THR A 308 -5.74 4.87 -22.35
N ASN A 309 -6.56 4.50 -21.36
CA ASN A 309 -6.33 4.71 -19.94
C ASN A 309 -6.94 3.53 -19.14
N PHE A 310 -6.27 3.09 -18.06
CA PHE A 310 -6.61 1.87 -17.32
C PHE A 310 -6.00 1.88 -15.92
N ALA A 311 -6.51 2.73 -15.02
CA ALA A 311 -6.02 2.81 -13.65
C ALA A 311 -6.36 1.54 -12.84
N SER A 312 -5.52 1.21 -11.88
CA SER A 312 -5.78 0.15 -10.89
C SER A 312 -6.87 0.55 -9.91
N ALA A 313 -6.87 1.84 -9.55
CA ALA A 313 -7.77 2.42 -8.57
C ALA A 313 -8.05 3.89 -8.89
N ALA A 314 -9.24 4.35 -8.53
CA ALA A 314 -9.61 5.74 -8.40
C ALA A 314 -10.20 5.94 -7.01
N MET A 315 -9.77 6.99 -6.30
CA MET A 315 -10.22 7.30 -4.94
C MET A 315 -10.52 8.78 -4.85
N THR A 316 -11.62 9.13 -4.19
CA THR A 316 -12.02 10.53 -4.01
C THR A 316 -12.07 10.88 -2.53
N PHE A 317 -11.46 12.02 -2.19
CA PHE A 317 -11.45 12.57 -0.84
C PHE A 317 -11.94 14.03 -0.86
N ARG A 318 -12.41 14.51 0.29
CA ARG A 318 -12.74 15.93 0.50
C ARG A 318 -12.07 16.43 1.76
N SER A 319 -11.30 17.50 1.63
CA SER A 319 -10.63 18.17 2.76
C SER A 319 -10.19 19.57 2.36
N GLY A 320 -10.12 20.47 3.33
CA GLY A 320 -9.57 21.83 3.13
C GLY A 320 -8.04 21.87 3.03
N ASP A 321 -7.34 20.81 3.42
CA ASP A 321 -5.88 20.71 3.38
C ASP A 321 -5.43 19.28 3.12
N PHE A 322 -4.70 19.08 2.01
CA PHE A 322 -4.06 17.83 1.64
C PHE A 322 -2.55 18.02 1.56
N ARG A 323 -1.79 17.13 2.21
CA ARG A 323 -0.33 17.12 2.11
C ARG A 323 0.15 15.77 1.61
N LEU A 324 0.91 15.82 0.51
CA LEU A 324 1.43 14.65 -0.17
C LEU A 324 2.91 14.46 0.21
N THR A 325 3.21 13.39 0.94
CA THR A 325 4.56 12.88 1.10
C THR A 325 4.84 11.94 -0.05
N HIS A 326 5.88 12.21 -0.81
CA HIS A 326 6.33 11.38 -1.93
C HIS A 326 7.85 11.24 -1.93
N PHE A 327 8.34 10.25 -2.65
CA PHE A 327 9.74 9.88 -2.64
C PHE A 327 10.33 10.07 -4.03
N ALA A 328 11.51 10.68 -4.08
CA ALA A 328 12.22 10.96 -5.32
C ALA A 328 13.73 10.89 -5.08
N GLY A 329 14.53 11.05 -6.12
CA GLY A 329 15.98 11.01 -5.98
C GLY A 329 16.67 10.85 -7.33
N GLY A 330 17.41 9.81 -7.44
CA GLY A 330 18.18 9.41 -8.62
C GLY A 330 19.18 8.35 -8.20
N TRP A 331 19.98 7.88 -9.12
CA TRP A 331 21.05 6.92 -8.81
C TRP A 331 21.95 7.45 -7.68
N ALA A 332 22.22 6.61 -6.69
CA ALA A 332 23.06 6.91 -5.52
C ALA A 332 22.46 7.98 -4.55
N ASN A 333 21.17 8.35 -4.69
CA ASN A 333 20.44 9.27 -3.83
C ASN A 333 18.94 8.92 -3.80
N GLU A 334 18.65 7.64 -3.70
CA GLU A 334 17.31 7.09 -3.80
C GLU A 334 16.45 7.46 -2.59
N PHE A 335 15.15 7.49 -2.79
CA PHE A 335 14.10 7.57 -1.78
C PHE A 335 14.16 8.79 -0.85
N SER A 336 14.69 9.92 -1.32
CA SER A 336 14.61 11.19 -0.59
C SER A 336 13.15 11.58 -0.36
N VAL A 337 12.84 12.02 0.86
CA VAL A 337 11.46 12.34 1.29
C VAL A 337 11.13 13.78 0.96
N TYR A 338 10.00 13.99 0.27
CA TYR A 338 9.46 15.31 -0.04
C TYR A 338 8.02 15.39 0.47
N GLU A 339 7.64 16.52 1.03
CA GLU A 339 6.26 16.83 1.37
C GLU A 339 5.80 18.08 0.63
N THR A 340 4.61 18.00 0.03
CA THR A 340 4.02 19.08 -0.76
C THR A 340 2.56 19.25 -0.36
N ARG A 341 2.17 20.48 0.00
CA ARG A 341 0.76 20.85 0.12
C ARG A 341 0.14 20.88 -1.28
N LEU A 342 -0.97 20.18 -1.48
CA LEU A 342 -1.68 20.19 -2.75
C LEU A 342 -2.48 21.48 -2.90
N THR A 343 -2.49 22.01 -4.12
CA THR A 343 -3.27 23.19 -4.54
C THR A 343 -4.16 22.80 -5.72
N PRO A 344 -5.24 23.54 -6.02
CA PRO A 344 -6.08 23.24 -7.17
C PRO A 344 -5.28 23.04 -8.46
N GLY A 345 -5.57 21.98 -9.18
CA GLY A 345 -4.81 21.47 -10.32
C GLY A 345 -4.34 20.03 -10.11
N SER A 346 -3.40 19.57 -10.93
CA SER A 346 -2.92 18.20 -10.92
C SER A 346 -1.45 18.09 -10.52
N LYS A 347 -1.13 17.26 -9.53
CA LYS A 347 0.22 16.76 -9.24
C LYS A 347 0.33 15.35 -9.80
N VAL A 348 1.35 15.09 -10.62
CA VAL A 348 1.61 13.78 -11.22
C VAL A 348 2.98 13.27 -10.80
N ILE A 349 3.03 12.00 -10.39
CA ILE A 349 4.26 11.24 -10.14
C ILE A 349 4.24 10.07 -11.10
N GLU A 350 5.19 10.01 -12.02
CA GLU A 350 5.16 9.01 -13.09
C GLU A 350 6.55 8.54 -13.51
N ASN A 351 6.62 7.33 -14.05
CA ASN A 351 7.78 6.78 -14.75
C ASN A 351 7.46 6.50 -16.22
N LYS A 352 8.47 6.73 -17.09
CA LYS A 352 8.45 6.46 -18.55
C LYS A 352 9.73 5.77 -19.03
N TRP A 353 10.53 5.23 -18.12
CA TRP A 353 11.83 4.61 -18.40
C TRP A 353 11.80 3.08 -18.52
N GLY A 354 10.61 2.49 -18.45
CA GLY A 354 10.41 1.06 -18.50
C GLY A 354 10.80 0.39 -17.20
N ILE A 355 11.80 -0.50 -17.26
CA ILE A 355 12.16 -1.42 -16.18
C ILE A 355 12.96 -0.81 -15.01
N ILE A 356 13.55 0.34 -15.18
CA ILE A 356 14.10 1.15 -14.07
C ILE A 356 13.01 2.11 -13.59
N SER A 357 12.05 1.55 -12.87
CA SER A 357 10.80 2.24 -12.57
C SER A 357 10.90 3.24 -11.42
N SER A 358 11.85 3.05 -10.50
CA SER A 358 11.97 3.83 -9.27
C SER A 358 13.25 4.65 -9.17
N ASN A 359 13.93 4.95 -10.29
CA ASN A 359 15.20 5.65 -10.23
C ASN A 359 15.05 7.13 -9.81
N GLU A 360 14.20 7.89 -10.51
CA GLU A 360 13.99 9.32 -10.28
C GLU A 360 12.83 9.60 -9.32
N ARG A 361 11.81 8.79 -9.37
CA ARG A 361 10.56 8.91 -8.62
C ARG A 361 10.09 7.54 -8.20
N GLN A 362 9.35 7.49 -7.11
CA GLN A 362 8.86 6.22 -6.54
C GLN A 362 7.36 6.09 -6.71
N GLN A 363 6.88 4.88 -6.99
CA GLN A 363 5.44 4.55 -7.10
C GLN A 363 4.76 4.37 -5.74
N HIS A 364 5.21 5.13 -4.74
CA HIS A 364 4.74 5.11 -3.37
C HIS A 364 4.40 6.51 -2.90
N PHE A 365 3.42 6.63 -2.03
CA PHE A 365 3.06 7.92 -1.44
C PHE A 365 2.40 7.77 -0.07
N MET A 366 2.40 8.85 0.70
CA MET A 366 1.52 9.04 1.85
C MET A 366 0.76 10.35 1.67
N LEU A 367 -0.56 10.28 1.78
CA LEU A 367 -1.45 11.44 1.65
C LEU A 367 -2.04 11.75 3.02
N ALA A 368 -1.63 12.86 3.63
CA ALA A 368 -2.27 13.38 4.82
C ALA A 368 -3.55 14.14 4.43
N ILE A 369 -4.62 13.88 5.16
CA ILE A 369 -5.98 14.39 4.94
C ILE A 369 -6.38 15.18 6.19
N ASP A 370 -7.00 16.35 5.99
CA ASP A 370 -7.38 17.30 7.05
C ASP A 370 -6.17 17.98 7.74
N GLY A 371 -5.09 18.21 6.99
CA GLY A 371 -3.92 18.94 7.46
C GLY A 371 -2.66 18.11 7.58
N GLU A 372 -1.75 18.54 8.43
CA GLU A 372 -0.46 17.89 8.64
C GLU A 372 -0.59 16.59 9.44
N ALA A 373 0.14 15.57 9.04
CA ALA A 373 0.27 14.32 9.77
C ALA A 373 1.71 14.13 10.26
N THR A 374 1.84 13.76 11.54
CA THR A 374 3.11 13.41 12.18
C THR A 374 3.33 11.90 12.16
N GLU A 375 4.37 11.41 12.82
CA GLU A 375 4.59 9.98 13.03
C GLU A 375 3.49 9.34 13.90
N THR A 376 2.83 10.11 14.79
CA THR A 376 1.92 9.60 15.81
C THR A 376 0.50 10.16 15.76
N SER A 377 0.23 11.10 14.85
CA SER A 377 -1.08 11.74 14.74
C SER A 377 -1.40 12.18 13.32
N GLY A 378 -2.69 12.37 13.05
CA GLY A 378 -3.22 12.78 11.74
C GLY A 378 -3.72 11.62 10.90
N LYS A 379 -4.61 11.93 9.95
CA LYS A 379 -5.20 10.97 9.00
C LYS A 379 -4.28 10.79 7.81
N VAL A 380 -3.89 9.56 7.51
CA VAL A 380 -2.93 9.23 6.43
C VAL A 380 -3.43 8.04 5.61
N LEU A 381 -3.51 8.23 4.30
CA LEU A 381 -3.55 7.14 3.33
C LEU A 381 -2.11 6.87 2.87
N ALA A 382 -1.55 5.70 3.15
CA ALA A 382 -0.27 5.26 2.63
C ALA A 382 -0.48 4.19 1.55
N ALA A 383 0.17 4.34 0.40
CA ALA A 383 -0.05 3.47 -0.74
C ALA A 383 1.23 3.16 -1.53
N SER A 384 1.24 1.98 -2.16
CA SER A 384 2.30 1.45 -3.01
C SER A 384 1.70 0.73 -4.22
N LEU A 385 2.07 1.15 -5.43
CA LEU A 385 1.66 0.44 -6.64
C LEU A 385 2.64 -0.72 -6.92
N ALA A 386 2.13 -1.94 -6.98
CA ALA A 386 2.92 -3.16 -7.21
C ALA A 386 3.20 -3.37 -8.72
N TRP A 387 4.07 -2.53 -9.29
CA TRP A 387 4.37 -2.53 -10.72
C TRP A 387 5.82 -2.11 -11.01
N SER A 388 6.58 -2.94 -11.71
CA SER A 388 8.00 -2.69 -12.05
C SER A 388 8.18 -2.01 -13.41
N GLY A 389 7.11 -1.56 -14.05
CA GLY A 389 7.12 -0.87 -15.35
C GLY A 389 6.77 0.61 -15.24
N ASN A 390 6.38 1.21 -16.35
CA ASN A 390 5.88 2.58 -16.37
C ASN A 390 4.60 2.70 -15.56
N TYR A 391 4.57 3.66 -14.64
CA TYR A 391 3.42 3.91 -13.76
C TYR A 391 3.04 5.39 -13.76
N LYS A 392 1.79 5.68 -13.36
CA LYS A 392 1.26 7.03 -13.15
C LYS A 392 0.45 7.07 -11.86
N LEU A 393 0.80 7.99 -10.98
CA LEU A 393 0.02 8.40 -9.82
C LEU A 393 -0.40 9.85 -10.04
N GLN A 394 -1.68 10.12 -10.07
CA GLN A 394 -2.20 11.48 -10.28
C GLN A 394 -3.07 11.90 -9.10
N PHE A 395 -2.85 13.13 -8.66
CA PHE A 395 -3.56 13.79 -7.57
C PHE A 395 -4.18 15.06 -8.13
N GLU A 396 -5.47 15.04 -8.40
CA GLU A 396 -6.22 16.13 -9.01
C GLU A 396 -7.14 16.78 -7.98
N LEU A 397 -6.77 18.00 -7.54
CA LEU A 397 -7.54 18.79 -6.58
C LEU A 397 -8.37 19.84 -7.29
N THR A 398 -9.66 19.86 -7.01
CA THR A 398 -10.61 20.85 -7.53
C THR A 398 -10.71 22.06 -6.60
N THR A 399 -11.26 23.17 -7.10
CA THR A 399 -11.46 24.41 -6.33
C THR A 399 -12.49 24.26 -5.19
N ASP A 400 -13.36 23.23 -5.25
CA ASP A 400 -14.32 22.88 -4.19
C ASP A 400 -13.76 21.83 -3.19
N ASN A 401 -12.42 21.70 -3.12
CA ASN A 401 -11.70 20.84 -2.17
C ASN A 401 -11.97 19.34 -2.33
N LYS A 402 -12.28 18.90 -3.55
CA LYS A 402 -12.36 17.49 -3.91
C LYS A 402 -11.04 17.04 -4.53
N LEU A 403 -10.41 16.04 -3.92
CA LEU A 403 -9.20 15.40 -4.45
C LEU A 403 -9.55 14.05 -5.06
N VAL A 404 -9.22 13.87 -6.33
CA VAL A 404 -9.27 12.57 -7.02
C VAL A 404 -7.86 12.02 -7.14
N VAL A 405 -7.63 10.81 -6.62
CA VAL A 405 -6.37 10.09 -6.72
C VAL A 405 -6.57 8.92 -7.67
N THR A 406 -5.83 8.90 -8.78
CA THR A 406 -5.76 7.75 -9.70
C THR A 406 -4.37 7.14 -9.67
N ALA A 407 -4.31 5.81 -9.65
CA ALA A 407 -3.05 5.06 -9.60
C ALA A 407 -3.10 3.85 -10.53
N GLY A 408 -2.06 3.64 -11.32
CA GLY A 408 -2.00 2.49 -12.22
C GLY A 408 -0.78 2.50 -13.14
N MET A 409 -0.79 1.60 -14.13
CA MET A 409 0.18 1.63 -15.23
C MET A 409 0.07 2.96 -15.98
N ASN A 410 1.21 3.47 -16.45
CA ASN A 410 1.21 4.71 -17.23
C ASN A 410 0.65 4.43 -18.64
N PRO A 411 -0.40 5.13 -19.07
CA PRO A 411 -0.95 4.98 -20.42
C PRO A 411 -0.08 5.60 -21.50
N TRP A 412 0.98 6.33 -21.14
CA TRP A 412 1.91 6.94 -22.09
C TRP A 412 2.51 5.88 -23.01
N ALA A 413 2.36 6.06 -24.31
CA ALA A 413 2.80 5.15 -25.37
C ALA A 413 2.37 3.68 -25.15
N SER A 414 1.23 3.45 -24.46
CA SER A 414 0.80 2.12 -24.01
C SER A 414 -0.68 1.84 -24.30
N ALA A 415 -1.22 2.40 -25.40
CA ALA A 415 -2.57 2.03 -25.83
C ALA A 415 -2.63 0.51 -26.08
N TYR A 416 -3.46 -0.18 -25.31
CA TYR A 416 -3.49 -1.64 -25.27
C TYR A 416 -4.69 -2.18 -26.07
N THR A 417 -4.41 -2.91 -27.15
CA THR A 417 -5.43 -3.58 -27.95
C THR A 417 -5.86 -4.89 -27.27
N LEU A 418 -7.07 -4.94 -26.79
CA LEU A 418 -7.68 -6.09 -26.13
C LEU A 418 -8.57 -6.85 -27.11
N ALA A 419 -8.29 -8.12 -27.36
CA ALA A 419 -9.08 -8.96 -28.24
C ALA A 419 -10.34 -9.49 -27.52
N PRO A 420 -11.43 -9.83 -28.29
CA PRO A 420 -12.64 -10.41 -27.72
C PRO A 420 -12.37 -11.64 -26.86
N GLY A 421 -13.02 -11.72 -25.70
CA GLY A 421 -12.86 -12.83 -24.75
C GLY A 421 -11.57 -12.83 -23.95
N ARG A 422 -10.65 -11.89 -24.21
CA ARG A 422 -9.44 -11.72 -23.40
C ARG A 422 -9.71 -10.80 -22.20
N LYS A 423 -8.85 -10.90 -21.19
CA LYS A 423 -8.90 -10.10 -19.97
C LYS A 423 -7.61 -9.30 -19.80
N PHE A 424 -7.75 -8.02 -19.51
CA PHE A 424 -6.67 -7.12 -19.10
C PHE A 424 -6.77 -6.91 -17.59
N THR A 425 -5.68 -7.15 -16.88
CA THR A 425 -5.62 -7.01 -15.42
C THR A 425 -4.59 -5.94 -15.06
N THR A 426 -5.01 -4.95 -14.29
CA THR A 426 -4.11 -3.90 -13.79
C THR A 426 -3.29 -4.39 -12.59
N PRO A 427 -2.14 -3.77 -12.29
CA PRO A 427 -1.38 -4.08 -11.07
C PRO A 427 -2.17 -3.71 -9.82
N ARG A 428 -1.77 -4.28 -8.69
CA ARG A 428 -2.39 -3.99 -7.40
C ARG A 428 -1.89 -2.69 -6.82
N LEU A 429 -2.80 -1.82 -6.42
CA LEU A 429 -2.52 -0.74 -5.48
C LEU A 429 -2.72 -1.29 -4.07
N ILE A 430 -1.64 -1.30 -3.30
CA ILE A 430 -1.62 -1.77 -1.91
C ILE A 430 -1.69 -0.53 -1.03
N TYR A 431 -2.68 -0.45 -0.14
CA TYR A 431 -2.83 0.73 0.70
C TYR A 431 -3.38 0.43 2.09
N THR A 432 -3.09 1.34 2.99
CA THR A 432 -3.65 1.40 4.34
C THR A 432 -4.09 2.81 4.67
N PHE A 433 -5.06 2.94 5.55
CA PHE A 433 -5.48 4.21 6.11
C PHE A 433 -5.26 4.18 7.62
N SER A 434 -4.68 5.26 8.19
CA SER A 434 -4.45 5.39 9.62
C SER A 434 -4.86 6.79 10.09
N ASP A 435 -5.53 6.88 11.22
CA ASP A 435 -5.80 8.12 11.97
C ASP A 435 -4.74 8.41 13.06
N LYS A 436 -3.74 7.51 13.16
CA LYS A 436 -2.63 7.55 14.13
C LYS A 436 -1.29 7.92 13.48
N GLY A 437 -1.34 8.70 12.39
CA GLY A 437 -0.16 9.24 11.72
C GLY A 437 0.57 8.29 10.79
N LYS A 438 1.71 8.79 10.28
CA LYS A 438 2.56 8.14 9.28
C LYS A 438 3.23 6.86 9.82
N GLY A 439 3.62 6.86 11.10
CA GLY A 439 4.28 5.70 11.73
C GLY A 439 3.40 4.46 11.77
N GLU A 440 2.12 4.59 12.14
CA GLU A 440 1.20 3.43 12.13
C GLU A 440 0.92 2.96 10.70
N ALA A 441 0.74 3.88 9.75
CA ALA A 441 0.56 3.50 8.35
C ALA A 441 1.78 2.70 7.82
N SER A 442 3.01 3.12 8.15
CA SER A 442 4.23 2.37 7.82
C SER A 442 4.24 0.96 8.43
N ARG A 443 3.96 0.84 9.74
CA ARG A 443 3.94 -0.46 10.44
C ARG A 443 2.93 -1.43 9.83
N ARG A 444 1.75 -0.96 9.42
CA ARG A 444 0.74 -1.78 8.73
C ARG A 444 1.25 -2.32 7.39
N LEU A 445 1.87 -1.46 6.58
CA LEU A 445 2.50 -1.87 5.32
C LEU A 445 3.66 -2.84 5.56
N HIS A 446 4.49 -2.64 6.58
CA HIS A 446 5.60 -3.53 6.93
C HIS A 446 5.11 -4.93 7.33
N ARG A 447 4.11 -5.03 8.21
CA ARG A 447 3.52 -6.31 8.61
C ARG A 447 2.88 -7.02 7.41
N TRP A 448 2.18 -6.27 6.54
CA TRP A 448 1.65 -6.82 5.30
C TRP A 448 2.76 -7.31 4.36
N ALA A 449 3.84 -6.54 4.23
CA ALA A 449 4.98 -6.91 3.39
C ALA A 449 5.65 -8.20 3.86
N LEU A 450 5.87 -8.36 5.17
CA LEU A 450 6.41 -9.59 5.75
C LEU A 450 5.49 -10.81 5.51
N ALA A 451 4.17 -10.61 5.53
CA ALA A 451 3.22 -11.70 5.34
C ALA A 451 2.92 -12.03 3.87
N HIS A 452 2.93 -11.03 2.97
CA HIS A 452 2.40 -11.15 1.61
C HIS A 452 3.22 -10.47 0.53
N GLY A 453 4.04 -9.46 0.86
CA GLY A 453 4.74 -8.62 -0.11
C GLY A 453 6.16 -9.10 -0.46
N LEU A 454 6.80 -9.85 0.42
CA LEU A 454 8.14 -10.40 0.26
C LEU A 454 8.09 -11.93 0.13
N ARG A 455 8.98 -12.48 -0.67
CA ARG A 455 9.19 -13.92 -0.69
C ARG A 455 9.77 -14.37 0.67
N ASP A 456 9.16 -15.38 1.27
CA ASP A 456 9.56 -15.94 2.57
C ASP A 456 9.81 -14.86 3.65
N GLY A 457 8.86 -13.90 3.73
CA GLY A 457 9.03 -12.68 4.53
C GLY A 457 9.33 -12.90 6.02
N HIS A 458 9.03 -14.06 6.59
CA HIS A 458 9.36 -14.44 7.98
C HIS A 458 10.63 -15.26 8.14
N THR A 459 11.36 -15.56 7.06
CA THR A 459 12.67 -16.25 7.14
C THR A 459 13.79 -15.23 7.39
N PRO A 460 14.64 -15.41 8.42
CA PRO A 460 15.76 -14.51 8.65
C PRO A 460 16.74 -14.49 7.47
N LEU A 461 17.27 -13.31 7.17
CA LEU A 461 18.30 -13.14 6.16
C LEU A 461 19.70 -13.23 6.78
N ARG A 462 20.61 -13.82 6.01
CA ARG A 462 22.02 -14.00 6.38
C ARG A 462 22.78 -12.67 6.29
N THR A 463 23.87 -12.55 7.04
CA THR A 463 24.85 -11.48 6.86
C THR A 463 25.71 -11.76 5.64
N ILE A 464 25.83 -10.76 4.75
CA ILE A 464 26.46 -10.91 3.43
C ILE A 464 27.84 -10.24 3.41
N PHE A 465 28.84 -10.93 2.87
CA PHE A 465 30.11 -10.34 2.47
C PHE A 465 30.18 -10.27 0.94
N ASN A 466 30.39 -9.08 0.37
CA ASN A 466 30.44 -8.87 -1.07
C ASN A 466 31.83 -8.40 -1.50
N ASN A 467 32.23 -8.63 -2.74
CA ASN A 467 33.55 -8.25 -3.27
C ASN A 467 33.53 -6.98 -4.13
N TRP A 468 32.37 -6.41 -4.48
CA TRP A 468 32.28 -5.38 -5.52
C TRP A 468 33.15 -4.16 -5.25
N GLU A 469 33.05 -3.55 -4.08
CA GLU A 469 33.83 -2.36 -3.72
C GLU A 469 35.34 -2.64 -3.55
N ALA A 470 35.66 -3.90 -3.27
CA ALA A 470 37.05 -4.32 -3.08
C ALA A 470 37.78 -4.59 -4.41
N THR A 471 37.10 -5.22 -5.37
CA THR A 471 37.76 -5.79 -6.56
C THR A 471 37.09 -5.39 -7.89
N GLY A 472 35.90 -4.78 -7.83
CA GLY A 472 35.07 -4.53 -9.00
C GLY A 472 34.87 -5.82 -9.78
N MET A 473 34.99 -5.76 -11.08
CA MET A 473 34.85 -6.91 -11.98
C MET A 473 36.07 -7.87 -11.97
N ASN A 474 37.06 -7.72 -11.08
CA ASN A 474 38.15 -8.70 -10.95
C ASN A 474 37.74 -9.83 -10.02
N THR A 475 37.05 -10.81 -10.58
CA THR A 475 36.49 -11.97 -9.88
C THR A 475 37.34 -13.25 -9.98
N SER A 476 38.62 -13.15 -10.42
CA SER A 476 39.47 -14.33 -10.60
C SER A 476 39.62 -15.14 -9.32
N ASP A 477 39.78 -16.47 -9.47
CA ASP A 477 39.97 -17.40 -8.33
C ASP A 477 41.11 -16.93 -7.43
N LYS A 478 42.22 -16.47 -8.04
CA LYS A 478 43.38 -15.94 -7.30
C LYS A 478 43.02 -14.72 -6.44
N THR A 479 42.05 -13.89 -6.89
CA THR A 479 41.64 -12.69 -6.15
C THR A 479 40.64 -13.02 -5.08
N ILE A 480 39.68 -13.92 -5.35
CA ILE A 480 38.52 -14.14 -4.51
C ILE A 480 38.71 -15.20 -3.43
N VAL A 481 39.42 -16.30 -3.73
CA VAL A 481 39.67 -17.38 -2.74
C VAL A 481 40.26 -16.85 -1.42
N PRO A 482 41.22 -15.90 -1.43
CA PRO A 482 41.76 -15.32 -0.19
C PRO A 482 40.73 -14.57 0.69
N PHE A 483 39.54 -14.25 0.19
CA PHE A 483 38.52 -13.50 0.93
C PHE A 483 37.65 -14.40 1.81
N PHE A 484 37.46 -15.68 1.45
CA PHE A 484 36.50 -16.56 2.12
C PHE A 484 36.77 -16.77 3.60
N LYS A 485 38.00 -17.21 3.93
CA LYS A 485 38.38 -17.49 5.34
C LYS A 485 38.34 -16.22 6.20
N PRO A 486 38.88 -15.05 5.78
CA PRO A 486 38.73 -13.81 6.54
C PRO A 486 37.29 -13.38 6.70
N ALA A 487 36.43 -13.45 5.66
CA ALA A 487 35.02 -13.10 5.74
C ALA A 487 34.27 -13.97 6.77
N HIS A 488 34.50 -15.30 6.75
CA HIS A 488 33.98 -16.20 7.75
C HIS A 488 34.47 -15.85 9.17
N ASP A 489 35.77 -15.59 9.33
CA ASP A 489 36.37 -15.27 10.64
C ASP A 489 35.89 -13.92 11.21
N LEU A 490 35.37 -13.01 10.35
CA LEU A 490 34.71 -11.80 10.74
C LEU A 490 33.22 -12.03 11.16
N GLY A 491 32.72 -13.28 10.93
CA GLY A 491 31.38 -13.69 11.37
C GLY A 491 30.30 -13.64 10.30
N PHE A 492 30.64 -13.34 9.04
CA PHE A 492 29.66 -13.34 7.93
C PHE A 492 29.24 -14.76 7.55
N GLU A 493 27.99 -14.91 7.11
CA GLU A 493 27.36 -16.19 6.83
C GLU A 493 27.37 -16.55 5.33
N LEU A 494 27.41 -15.54 4.47
CA LEU A 494 27.33 -15.66 3.01
C LEU A 494 28.37 -14.79 2.33
N PHE A 495 29.10 -15.35 1.36
CA PHE A 495 29.94 -14.61 0.43
C PHE A 495 29.19 -14.46 -0.91
N LEU A 496 29.00 -13.24 -1.38
CA LEU A 496 28.38 -12.91 -2.66
C LEU A 496 29.44 -12.50 -3.68
N LEU A 497 29.64 -13.33 -4.71
CA LEU A 497 30.45 -12.97 -5.88
C LEU A 497 29.63 -12.07 -6.80
N ASP A 498 30.07 -10.82 -6.96
CA ASP A 498 29.38 -9.79 -7.76
C ASP A 498 29.73 -9.89 -9.27
N ASP A 499 29.39 -8.85 -10.05
CA ASP A 499 29.53 -8.74 -11.50
C ASP A 499 30.97 -9.06 -11.99
N GLY A 500 31.13 -9.81 -13.10
CA GLY A 500 32.43 -10.02 -13.81
C GLY A 500 32.86 -11.46 -13.96
N TRP A 501 32.20 -12.47 -13.41
CA TRP A 501 32.61 -13.88 -13.41
C TRP A 501 32.39 -14.61 -14.75
N PHE A 502 31.54 -14.10 -15.60
CA PHE A 502 31.06 -14.69 -16.85
C PHE A 502 31.83 -14.18 -18.07
N GLY A 503 31.72 -14.87 -19.21
CA GLY A 503 32.25 -14.39 -20.50
C GLY A 503 32.45 -15.49 -21.54
N LEU A 504 33.09 -15.09 -22.65
CA LEU A 504 33.55 -15.99 -23.70
C LEU A 504 34.84 -16.68 -23.28
N PRO A 505 35.22 -17.82 -23.91
CA PRO A 505 36.47 -18.48 -23.59
C PRO A 505 37.72 -17.60 -23.74
N ASN A 506 37.66 -16.60 -24.63
CA ASN A 506 38.78 -15.70 -24.96
C ASN A 506 38.54 -14.24 -24.54
N LYS A 507 37.40 -13.92 -23.90
CA LYS A 507 37.04 -12.58 -23.45
C LYS A 507 36.17 -12.65 -22.20
N ALA A 508 36.71 -12.20 -21.09
CA ALA A 508 35.99 -12.08 -19.82
C ALA A 508 34.95 -10.93 -19.88
N ARG A 509 33.94 -11.02 -19.00
CA ARG A 509 32.96 -9.95 -18.74
C ARG A 509 32.08 -9.61 -19.95
N VAL A 510 31.64 -10.64 -20.70
CA VAL A 510 30.71 -10.49 -21.80
C VAL A 510 29.32 -10.85 -21.30
N LEU A 511 28.51 -9.83 -20.99
CA LEU A 511 27.16 -9.99 -20.50
C LEU A 511 26.26 -10.68 -21.54
N GLY A 512 25.40 -11.61 -21.10
CA GLY A 512 24.64 -12.53 -21.97
C GLY A 512 25.32 -13.89 -22.17
N GLU A 513 26.61 -14.01 -21.78
CA GLU A 513 27.36 -15.27 -21.74
C GLU A 513 27.41 -15.77 -20.30
N TRP A 514 26.49 -16.63 -19.92
CA TRP A 514 26.30 -17.04 -18.51
C TRP A 514 27.12 -18.29 -18.15
N GLU A 515 28.36 -18.31 -18.57
CA GLU A 515 29.34 -19.37 -18.28
C GLU A 515 30.58 -18.76 -17.62
N PRO A 516 31.21 -19.43 -16.63
CA PRO A 516 32.47 -18.98 -16.05
C PRO A 516 33.52 -18.88 -17.15
N THR A 517 34.16 -17.71 -17.26
CA THR A 517 35.24 -17.54 -18.26
C THR A 517 36.50 -18.22 -17.79
N PRO A 518 37.19 -19.08 -18.64
CA PRO A 518 38.46 -19.71 -18.27
C PRO A 518 39.59 -18.72 -17.95
N ILE A 519 39.45 -17.46 -18.37
CA ILE A 519 40.41 -16.38 -18.05
C ILE A 519 40.39 -16.08 -16.55
N MET A 520 39.20 -16.10 -15.93
CA MET A 520 39.01 -15.77 -14.50
C MET A 520 38.90 -17.03 -13.65
N HIS A 521 38.27 -18.07 -14.21
CA HIS A 521 37.94 -19.34 -13.53
C HIS A 521 38.34 -20.52 -14.41
N PRO A 522 39.65 -20.87 -14.46
CA PRO A 522 40.16 -21.92 -15.35
C PRO A 522 39.52 -23.31 -15.13
N GLU A 523 39.18 -23.62 -13.90
CA GLU A 523 38.53 -24.89 -13.51
C GLU A 523 37.03 -24.74 -13.26
N GLY A 524 36.45 -23.58 -13.68
CA GLY A 524 35.03 -23.25 -13.49
C GLY A 524 34.66 -22.79 -12.08
N MET A 525 33.40 -22.56 -11.85
CA MET A 525 32.83 -21.99 -10.59
C MET A 525 32.99 -22.94 -9.39
N SER A 526 33.17 -24.22 -9.64
CA SER A 526 33.32 -25.24 -8.56
C SER A 526 34.49 -24.97 -7.63
N VAL A 527 35.57 -24.34 -8.09
CA VAL A 527 36.72 -23.94 -7.27
C VAL A 527 36.24 -22.96 -6.17
N LEU A 528 35.58 -21.89 -6.56
CA LEU A 528 35.10 -20.88 -5.61
C LEU A 528 34.10 -21.46 -4.61
N ILE A 529 33.16 -22.27 -5.10
CA ILE A 529 32.13 -22.91 -4.26
C ILE A 529 32.79 -23.86 -3.23
N ASN A 530 33.75 -24.67 -3.67
CA ASN A 530 34.42 -25.62 -2.79
C ASN A 530 35.30 -24.90 -1.75
N GLU A 531 36.05 -23.86 -2.14
CA GLU A 531 36.88 -23.10 -1.23
C GLU A 531 36.06 -22.29 -0.22
N ALA A 532 34.91 -21.72 -0.64
CA ALA A 532 33.94 -21.10 0.28
C ALA A 532 33.43 -22.14 1.30
N GLY A 533 33.01 -23.33 0.84
CA GLY A 533 32.58 -24.41 1.72
C GLY A 533 33.66 -24.88 2.69
N LYS A 534 34.94 -25.00 2.27
CA LYS A 534 36.06 -25.29 3.17
C LYS A 534 36.29 -24.19 4.20
N ALA A 535 36.04 -22.94 3.86
CA ALA A 535 36.12 -21.82 4.77
C ALA A 535 34.94 -21.74 5.74
N GLY A 536 33.85 -22.49 5.50
CA GLY A 536 32.65 -22.49 6.31
C GLY A 536 31.68 -21.35 6.00
N ILE A 537 31.75 -20.74 4.80
CA ILE A 537 30.87 -19.65 4.37
C ILE A 537 30.02 -20.09 3.17
N ASP A 538 28.74 -19.74 3.16
CA ASP A 538 27.84 -19.99 2.03
C ASP A 538 28.25 -19.18 0.81
N PHE A 539 27.86 -19.63 -0.41
CA PHE A 539 28.20 -18.95 -1.64
C PHE A 539 26.98 -18.41 -2.39
N GLY A 540 27.08 -17.18 -2.86
CA GLY A 540 26.11 -16.49 -3.68
C GLY A 540 26.71 -15.92 -4.96
N LEU A 541 25.85 -15.62 -5.94
CA LEU A 541 26.25 -15.19 -7.27
C LEU A 541 25.39 -14.02 -7.78
N TRP A 542 26.00 -13.07 -8.48
CA TRP A 542 25.32 -11.98 -9.21
C TRP A 542 24.91 -12.42 -10.62
N VAL A 543 23.73 -11.97 -11.08
CA VAL A 543 23.25 -12.13 -12.46
C VAL A 543 22.52 -10.88 -12.95
N GLU A 544 22.54 -10.65 -14.29
CA GLU A 544 21.78 -9.60 -14.98
C GLU A 544 21.19 -10.19 -16.27
N MET A 545 20.11 -10.98 -16.12
CA MET A 545 19.56 -11.82 -17.19
C MET A 545 18.88 -11.06 -18.33
N GLU A 546 18.54 -9.80 -18.11
CA GLU A 546 17.79 -8.96 -19.05
C GLU A 546 18.67 -8.20 -20.05
N MET A 547 19.98 -8.32 -19.94
CA MET A 547 20.95 -7.53 -20.69
C MET A 547 21.95 -8.40 -21.44
N ALA A 548 22.53 -7.85 -22.54
CA ALA A 548 23.59 -8.49 -23.27
C ALA A 548 24.54 -7.45 -23.91
N ASN A 549 25.85 -7.76 -23.93
CA ASN A 549 26.83 -6.96 -24.64
C ASN A 549 26.82 -7.26 -26.16
N PRO A 550 27.23 -6.31 -27.02
CA PRO A 550 27.27 -6.51 -28.48
C PRO A 550 28.11 -7.73 -28.94
N GLU A 551 29.10 -8.12 -28.16
CA GLU A 551 29.99 -9.24 -28.48
C GLU A 551 29.43 -10.62 -28.14
N ALA A 552 28.36 -10.65 -27.32
CA ALA A 552 27.76 -11.92 -26.93
C ALA A 552 27.29 -12.75 -28.09
N ARG A 553 27.47 -14.07 -27.99
CA ARG A 553 27.01 -15.03 -29.03
C ARG A 553 25.51 -14.88 -29.25
N LEU A 554 24.76 -14.68 -28.18
CA LEU A 554 23.33 -14.41 -28.21
C LEU A 554 22.96 -13.25 -29.16
N VAL A 555 23.64 -12.11 -29.04
CA VAL A 555 23.36 -10.92 -29.87
C VAL A 555 23.64 -11.19 -31.37
N LYS A 556 24.62 -12.02 -31.68
CA LYS A 556 24.97 -12.39 -33.03
C LYS A 556 23.99 -13.41 -33.63
N SER A 557 23.56 -14.39 -32.85
CA SER A 557 22.63 -15.44 -33.28
C SER A 557 21.18 -14.98 -33.33
N HIS A 558 20.78 -14.08 -32.44
CA HIS A 558 19.42 -13.59 -32.26
C HIS A 558 19.35 -12.06 -32.19
N PRO A 559 19.70 -11.33 -33.23
CA PRO A 559 19.62 -9.87 -33.23
C PRO A 559 18.16 -9.37 -33.13
N ASP A 560 17.19 -10.24 -33.38
CA ASP A 560 15.76 -10.01 -33.27
C ASP A 560 15.21 -10.16 -31.87
N TRP A 561 16.03 -10.58 -30.90
CA TRP A 561 15.69 -10.65 -29.46
C TRP A 561 16.02 -9.38 -28.69
N LEU A 562 16.59 -8.39 -29.36
CA LEU A 562 16.98 -7.12 -28.73
C LEU A 562 15.88 -6.07 -28.87
N LEU A 563 15.70 -5.24 -27.85
CA LEU A 563 14.99 -3.99 -28.01
C LEU A 563 15.88 -3.05 -28.81
N CYS A 564 15.58 -2.88 -30.11
CA CYS A 564 16.41 -2.10 -31.04
C CYS A 564 15.61 -1.64 -32.25
N GLU A 565 15.53 -0.32 -32.43
CA GLU A 565 14.92 0.27 -33.63
C GLU A 565 15.77 -0.08 -34.88
N PRO A 566 15.16 -0.59 -35.97
CA PRO A 566 15.90 -1.13 -37.11
C PRO A 566 16.74 -0.09 -37.87
N ASP A 567 16.23 1.13 -38.04
CA ASP A 567 16.82 2.15 -38.92
C ASP A 567 17.32 3.38 -38.13
N ARG A 568 17.65 3.22 -36.84
CA ARG A 568 18.12 4.31 -35.97
C ARG A 568 19.44 3.94 -35.31
N PRO A 569 20.22 4.95 -34.85
CA PRO A 569 21.41 4.71 -34.06
C PRO A 569 21.08 3.90 -32.79
N LYS A 570 21.89 2.89 -32.50
CA LYS A 570 21.77 2.06 -31.31
C LYS A 570 22.39 2.79 -30.11
N HIS A 571 21.57 3.13 -29.15
CA HIS A 571 22.02 3.71 -27.88
C HIS A 571 22.22 2.61 -26.85
N LEU A 572 23.40 2.54 -26.27
CA LEU A 572 23.77 1.58 -25.24
C LEU A 572 24.12 2.31 -23.95
N GLN A 573 23.55 1.87 -22.84
CA GLN A 573 24.04 2.26 -21.52
C GLN A 573 24.95 1.15 -21.00
N ARG A 574 26.11 1.50 -20.44
CA ARG A 574 27.12 0.53 -20.00
C ARG A 574 27.56 -0.46 -21.10
N GLY A 575 27.39 -0.11 -22.38
CA GLY A 575 27.65 -1.03 -23.48
C GLY A 575 26.70 -2.21 -23.59
N GLN A 576 25.46 -2.08 -23.11
CA GLN A 576 24.47 -3.15 -22.99
C GLN A 576 23.25 -2.92 -23.89
N TYR A 577 22.75 -3.98 -24.53
CA TYR A 577 21.42 -4.08 -25.10
C TYR A 577 20.45 -4.62 -24.04
N VAL A 578 19.20 -4.21 -24.11
CA VAL A 578 18.09 -4.80 -23.37
C VAL A 578 17.49 -5.92 -24.20
N LEU A 579 17.30 -7.10 -23.63
CA LEU A 579 16.62 -8.23 -24.25
C LEU A 579 15.10 -8.01 -24.25
N ASP A 580 14.41 -8.41 -25.31
CA ASP A 580 12.96 -8.20 -25.47
C ASP A 580 12.14 -9.22 -24.67
N LEU A 581 11.86 -8.97 -23.40
CA LEU A 581 11.01 -9.84 -22.59
C LEU A 581 9.51 -9.77 -22.96
N SER A 582 9.09 -8.95 -23.95
CA SER A 582 7.76 -9.10 -24.53
C SER A 582 7.65 -10.37 -25.39
N ASN A 583 8.80 -10.93 -25.83
CA ASN A 583 8.91 -12.15 -26.62
C ASN A 583 9.01 -13.40 -25.70
N PRO A 584 8.09 -14.37 -25.80
CA PRO A 584 8.13 -15.62 -25.02
C PRO A 584 9.39 -16.47 -25.20
N GLU A 585 10.06 -16.41 -26.36
CA GLU A 585 11.31 -17.13 -26.61
C GLU A 585 12.46 -16.55 -25.78
N VAL A 586 12.54 -15.22 -25.70
CA VAL A 586 13.52 -14.51 -24.86
C VAL A 586 13.28 -14.79 -23.39
N GLN A 587 12.01 -14.79 -22.94
CA GLN A 587 11.66 -15.20 -21.59
C GLN A 587 12.16 -16.62 -21.29
N GLN A 588 11.94 -17.56 -22.22
CA GLN A 588 12.37 -18.95 -22.06
C GLN A 588 13.89 -19.07 -22.02
N PHE A 589 14.61 -18.30 -22.83
CA PHE A 589 16.07 -18.21 -22.77
C PHE A 589 16.56 -17.78 -21.39
N CYS A 590 16.03 -16.68 -20.84
CA CYS A 590 16.39 -16.20 -19.50
C CYS A 590 16.11 -17.24 -18.41
N ILE A 591 14.94 -17.90 -18.45
CA ILE A 591 14.56 -18.96 -17.51
C ILE A 591 15.54 -20.14 -17.61
N SER A 592 15.82 -20.60 -18.81
CA SER A 592 16.67 -21.76 -19.04
C SER A 592 18.13 -21.49 -18.63
N SER A 593 18.65 -20.30 -18.98
CA SER A 593 20.01 -19.88 -18.65
C SER A 593 20.18 -19.75 -17.13
N PHE A 594 19.25 -19.09 -16.44
CA PHE A 594 19.28 -19.00 -14.99
C PHE A 594 19.24 -20.37 -14.32
N ASN A 595 18.27 -21.21 -14.72
CA ASN A 595 18.14 -22.56 -14.13
C ASN A 595 19.36 -23.44 -14.41
N LYS A 596 20.01 -23.28 -15.58
CA LYS A 596 21.26 -23.98 -15.92
C LYS A 596 22.39 -23.56 -14.97
N ILE A 597 22.57 -22.25 -14.69
CA ILE A 597 23.57 -21.75 -13.75
C ILE A 597 23.42 -22.45 -12.38
N ILE A 598 22.20 -22.46 -11.84
CA ILE A 598 21.95 -23.03 -10.51
C ILE A 598 22.11 -24.55 -10.52
N LYS A 599 21.62 -25.23 -11.55
CA LYS A 599 21.75 -26.70 -11.70
C LYS A 599 23.19 -27.16 -11.80
N ASP A 600 24.01 -26.46 -12.60
CA ASP A 600 25.40 -26.81 -12.83
C ASP A 600 26.29 -26.46 -11.62
N ASN A 601 25.79 -25.60 -10.71
CA ASN A 601 26.53 -25.11 -9.55
C ASN A 601 25.68 -25.25 -8.25
N PRO A 602 25.42 -26.46 -7.79
CA PRO A 602 24.45 -26.74 -6.72
C PRO A 602 24.84 -26.17 -5.33
N GLY A 603 26.06 -25.66 -5.17
CA GLY A 603 26.50 -24.96 -3.96
C GLY A 603 26.08 -23.48 -3.90
N ILE A 604 25.48 -22.92 -4.95
CA ILE A 604 24.95 -21.56 -4.93
C ILE A 604 23.66 -21.57 -4.10
N SER A 605 23.63 -20.78 -3.04
CA SER A 605 22.50 -20.67 -2.11
C SER A 605 21.84 -19.29 -2.12
N PHE A 606 22.42 -18.33 -2.85
CA PHE A 606 21.94 -16.94 -2.95
C PHE A 606 22.22 -16.36 -4.34
N VAL A 607 21.30 -15.51 -4.83
CA VAL A 607 21.50 -14.74 -6.08
C VAL A 607 21.12 -13.28 -5.88
N LYS A 608 22.01 -12.38 -6.31
CA LYS A 608 21.71 -10.97 -6.56
C LYS A 608 21.33 -10.81 -8.04
N TRP A 609 20.06 -10.49 -8.30
CA TRP A 609 19.55 -10.24 -9.65
C TRP A 609 19.54 -8.74 -9.92
N ASP A 610 20.29 -8.31 -10.91
CA ASP A 610 20.48 -6.91 -11.26
C ASP A 610 19.78 -6.52 -12.58
N CYS A 611 19.66 -5.21 -12.81
CA CYS A 611 19.19 -4.60 -14.05
C CYS A 611 19.71 -3.16 -14.13
N ASN A 612 20.66 -2.89 -15.01
CA ASN A 612 21.42 -1.63 -15.00
C ASN A 612 21.14 -0.72 -16.21
N SER A 613 20.16 -1.05 -17.06
CA SER A 613 19.84 -0.24 -18.24
C SER A 613 18.34 0.00 -18.38
N PRO A 614 17.88 1.26 -18.54
CA PRO A 614 16.51 1.56 -18.98
C PRO A 614 16.34 1.26 -20.46
N PHE A 615 15.13 1.44 -21.00
CA PHE A 615 14.86 1.33 -22.42
C PHE A 615 15.40 2.55 -23.17
N HIS A 616 16.45 2.35 -23.94
CA HIS A 616 17.00 3.38 -24.84
C HIS A 616 16.47 3.27 -26.28
N ASN A 617 16.08 2.06 -26.69
CA ASN A 617 15.60 1.75 -28.03
C ASN A 617 14.29 0.98 -27.94
N PRO A 618 13.15 1.65 -27.64
CA PRO A 618 11.89 0.99 -27.30
C PRO A 618 11.16 0.43 -28.56
N TYR A 619 11.74 -0.55 -29.21
CA TYR A 619 11.16 -1.26 -30.33
C TYR A 619 11.36 -2.76 -30.18
N SER A 620 10.27 -3.51 -30.30
CA SER A 620 10.22 -4.97 -30.32
C SER A 620 9.93 -5.49 -31.73
N LYS A 621 10.82 -6.26 -32.29
CA LYS A 621 10.57 -6.93 -33.59
C LYS A 621 9.44 -7.95 -33.45
N TYR A 622 9.31 -8.61 -32.30
CA TYR A 622 8.26 -9.58 -31.98
C TYR A 622 6.87 -8.95 -32.02
N LEU A 623 6.70 -7.75 -31.45
CA LEU A 623 5.38 -7.09 -31.35
C LEU A 623 4.87 -6.56 -32.72
N GLY A 624 5.71 -6.40 -33.74
CA GLY A 624 5.31 -5.94 -35.07
C GLY A 624 4.56 -4.60 -35.00
N LYS A 625 3.28 -4.59 -35.36
CA LYS A 625 2.44 -3.37 -35.32
C LYS A 625 1.99 -2.97 -33.92
N ASN A 626 2.11 -3.85 -32.94
CA ASN A 626 1.62 -3.63 -31.58
C ASN A 626 2.69 -3.03 -30.65
N GLN A 627 3.50 -2.09 -31.15
CA GLN A 627 4.60 -1.50 -30.37
C GLN A 627 4.14 -0.88 -29.04
N GLN A 628 2.92 -0.37 -28.98
CA GLN A 628 2.36 0.21 -27.74
C GLN A 628 2.12 -0.83 -26.63
N HIS A 629 2.16 -2.13 -26.94
CA HIS A 629 2.11 -3.19 -25.92
C HIS A 629 3.47 -3.41 -25.22
N LEU A 630 4.57 -2.87 -25.75
CA LEU A 630 5.92 -3.16 -25.27
C LEU A 630 6.08 -2.94 -23.77
N TRP A 631 5.71 -1.75 -23.30
CA TRP A 631 5.91 -1.33 -21.89
C TRP A 631 5.18 -2.22 -20.89
N ILE A 632 4.02 -2.74 -21.26
CA ILE A 632 3.21 -3.62 -20.42
C ILE A 632 3.68 -5.06 -20.55
N ASN A 633 3.81 -5.56 -21.79
CA ASN A 633 4.13 -6.96 -22.06
C ASN A 633 5.55 -7.31 -21.60
N TYR A 634 6.50 -6.37 -21.67
CA TYR A 634 7.84 -6.58 -21.10
C TYR A 634 7.77 -6.88 -19.61
N THR A 635 7.09 -6.03 -18.83
CA THR A 635 6.97 -6.19 -17.39
C THR A 635 6.23 -7.49 -17.01
N LEU A 636 5.19 -7.85 -17.73
CA LEU A 636 4.50 -9.14 -17.55
C LEU A 636 5.41 -10.32 -17.89
N GLY A 637 6.21 -10.20 -18.95
CA GLY A 637 7.23 -11.20 -19.32
C GLY A 637 8.31 -11.35 -18.24
N LEU A 638 8.80 -10.23 -17.68
CA LEU A 638 9.74 -10.23 -16.57
C LEU A 638 9.16 -10.97 -15.35
N TYR A 639 7.91 -10.72 -14.99
CA TYR A 639 7.28 -11.43 -13.88
C TYR A 639 7.13 -12.93 -14.14
N ARG A 640 6.88 -13.34 -15.40
CA ARG A 640 6.90 -14.76 -15.77
C ARG A 640 8.30 -15.36 -15.57
N VAL A 641 9.34 -14.65 -15.98
CA VAL A 641 10.74 -15.11 -15.78
C VAL A 641 11.02 -15.28 -14.28
N PHE A 642 10.69 -14.29 -13.45
CA PHE A 642 10.84 -14.40 -11.99
C PHE A 642 10.05 -15.57 -11.41
N GLN A 643 8.79 -15.73 -11.79
CA GLN A 643 7.92 -16.78 -11.29
C GLN A 643 8.47 -18.18 -11.62
N GLU A 644 8.89 -18.43 -12.86
CA GLU A 644 9.39 -19.75 -13.27
C GLU A 644 10.77 -20.05 -12.68
N THR A 645 11.65 -19.05 -12.52
CA THR A 645 12.94 -19.23 -11.88
C THR A 645 12.81 -19.53 -10.39
N VAL A 646 11.92 -18.82 -9.70
CA VAL A 646 11.61 -19.07 -8.27
C VAL A 646 10.98 -20.46 -8.07
N LYS A 647 10.05 -20.84 -8.92
CA LYS A 647 9.38 -22.14 -8.86
C LYS A 647 10.36 -23.30 -9.06
N ALA A 648 11.33 -23.14 -9.97
CA ALA A 648 12.37 -24.13 -10.21
C ALA A 648 13.41 -24.19 -9.07
N ASN A 649 13.61 -23.10 -8.34
CA ASN A 649 14.65 -22.97 -7.31
C ASN A 649 14.05 -22.48 -5.96
N PRO A 650 13.19 -23.28 -5.31
CA PRO A 650 12.38 -22.81 -4.17
C PRO A 650 13.21 -22.49 -2.92
N ARG A 651 14.42 -23.05 -2.78
CA ARG A 651 15.32 -22.84 -1.61
C ARG A 651 16.33 -21.71 -1.81
N LEU A 652 16.43 -21.18 -3.03
CA LEU A 652 17.39 -20.14 -3.36
C LEU A 652 16.95 -18.80 -2.75
N GLN A 653 17.75 -18.17 -1.91
CA GLN A 653 17.51 -16.80 -1.47
C GLN A 653 17.91 -15.83 -2.60
N MET A 654 17.16 -14.73 -2.75
CA MET A 654 17.37 -13.78 -3.83
C MET A 654 17.24 -12.34 -3.34
N MET A 655 18.20 -11.51 -3.75
CA MET A 655 18.22 -10.06 -3.62
C MET A 655 17.88 -9.43 -4.98
N LEU A 656 17.01 -8.45 -4.99
CA LEU A 656 16.70 -7.63 -6.16
C LEU A 656 17.63 -6.41 -6.20
N CYS A 657 18.28 -6.18 -7.33
CA CYS A 657 19.03 -4.97 -7.62
C CYS A 657 18.57 -4.38 -8.95
N SER A 658 18.67 -3.09 -9.12
CA SER A 658 18.48 -2.40 -10.39
C SER A 658 19.19 -1.06 -10.32
N ALA A 659 20.50 -1.05 -10.59
CA ALA A 659 21.36 0.10 -10.36
C ALA A 659 21.07 0.75 -8.97
N GLY A 660 21.16 -0.04 -7.93
CA GLY A 660 20.64 0.31 -6.61
C GLY A 660 19.16 -0.04 -6.46
N GLY A 661 18.37 0.86 -5.90
CA GLY A 661 16.96 0.66 -5.58
C GLY A 661 15.96 1.02 -6.67
N ALA A 662 16.38 1.07 -7.94
CA ALA A 662 15.52 1.54 -9.03
C ALA A 662 14.34 0.60 -9.39
N ARG A 663 14.23 -0.57 -8.75
CA ARG A 663 13.10 -1.51 -8.88
C ARG A 663 12.57 -1.94 -7.50
N SER A 664 12.59 -1.04 -6.52
CA SER A 664 12.06 -1.30 -5.19
C SER A 664 10.52 -1.19 -5.20
N ASP A 665 9.83 -2.26 -5.59
CA ASP A 665 8.37 -2.34 -5.65
C ASP A 665 7.84 -3.73 -5.30
N TYR A 666 6.61 -3.80 -4.80
CA TYR A 666 5.98 -5.06 -4.40
C TYR A 666 5.51 -5.94 -5.57
N GLY A 667 5.55 -5.46 -6.82
CA GLY A 667 5.34 -6.29 -8.00
C GLY A 667 6.49 -7.27 -8.23
N ALA A 668 7.73 -6.80 -8.02
CA ALA A 668 8.94 -7.62 -8.09
C ALA A 668 9.24 -8.32 -6.75
N LEU A 669 9.14 -7.62 -5.61
CA LEU A 669 9.56 -8.13 -4.30
C LEU A 669 8.82 -9.39 -3.82
N LYS A 670 7.63 -9.68 -4.33
CA LYS A 670 6.96 -10.98 -4.08
C LYS A 670 7.76 -12.20 -4.55
N PHE A 671 8.79 -11.99 -5.40
CA PHE A 671 9.71 -13.02 -5.88
C PHE A 671 11.08 -12.98 -5.18
N PHE A 672 11.35 -11.92 -4.40
CA PHE A 672 12.64 -11.65 -3.77
C PHE A 672 12.49 -11.51 -2.25
N HIS A 673 13.60 -11.76 -1.53
CA HIS A 673 13.62 -11.70 -0.07
C HIS A 673 13.99 -10.30 0.45
N GLU A 674 14.77 -9.56 -0.34
CA GLU A 674 15.27 -8.22 -0.05
C GLU A 674 15.64 -7.50 -1.35
N PHE A 675 15.94 -6.21 -1.27
CA PHE A 675 16.50 -5.44 -2.38
C PHE A 675 17.73 -4.64 -1.96
N TRP A 676 18.61 -4.38 -2.92
CA TRP A 676 19.73 -3.47 -2.78
C TRP A 676 19.22 -2.03 -2.81
N ALA A 677 19.32 -1.33 -1.67
CA ALA A 677 18.65 -0.03 -1.51
C ALA A 677 19.30 1.10 -2.30
N SER A 678 20.61 1.07 -2.45
CA SER A 678 21.38 2.09 -3.16
C SER A 678 22.80 1.60 -3.42
N ASP A 679 23.36 1.97 -4.56
CA ASP A 679 24.80 1.81 -4.84
C ASP A 679 25.65 2.77 -3.98
N ASN A 680 25.06 3.84 -3.43
CA ASN A 680 25.73 4.67 -2.45
C ASN A 680 25.73 3.98 -1.08
N THR A 681 26.88 3.46 -0.69
CA THR A 681 27.10 2.81 0.60
C THR A 681 27.68 3.74 1.67
N GLY A 682 27.90 5.02 1.32
CA GLY A 682 28.36 6.03 2.28
C GLY A 682 27.38 6.14 3.47
N PRO A 683 27.79 5.81 4.71
CA PRO A 683 26.88 5.65 5.82
C PRO A 683 26.09 6.91 6.16
N LEU A 684 26.65 8.10 5.95
CA LEU A 684 25.93 9.35 6.17
C LEU A 684 24.75 9.54 5.19
N ASN A 685 24.94 9.16 3.91
CA ASN A 685 23.85 9.16 2.92
C ASN A 685 22.82 8.07 3.24
N ARG A 686 23.30 6.91 3.68
CA ARG A 686 22.44 5.76 4.03
C ARG A 686 21.51 6.06 5.21
N VAL A 687 21.89 6.94 6.14
CA VAL A 687 20.94 7.43 7.18
C VAL A 687 19.67 7.99 6.53
N ARG A 688 19.80 8.84 5.50
CA ARG A 688 18.63 9.42 4.81
C ARG A 688 17.92 8.44 3.87
N ILE A 689 18.70 7.66 3.10
CA ILE A 689 18.16 6.65 2.16
C ILE A 689 17.35 5.59 2.91
N GLN A 690 17.91 5.01 3.98
CA GLN A 690 17.20 4.00 4.78
C GLN A 690 16.01 4.58 5.53
N TRP A 691 16.10 5.83 5.99
CA TRP A 691 14.96 6.56 6.55
C TRP A 691 13.82 6.69 5.54
N GLY A 692 14.13 7.09 4.32
CA GLY A 692 13.14 7.21 3.24
C GLY A 692 12.42 5.87 3.00
N TYR A 693 13.18 4.80 2.74
CA TYR A 693 12.64 3.45 2.53
C TYR A 693 11.77 2.97 3.70
N SER A 694 12.10 3.33 4.92
CA SER A 694 11.37 2.93 6.12
C SER A 694 9.91 3.42 6.18
N HIS A 695 9.49 4.33 5.31
CA HIS A 695 8.09 4.73 5.20
C HIS A 695 7.21 3.63 4.59
N ILE A 696 7.78 2.82 3.72
CA ILE A 696 7.06 1.84 2.90
C ILE A 696 7.51 0.40 3.16
N PHE A 697 8.82 0.17 3.38
CA PHE A 697 9.42 -1.16 3.44
C PHE A 697 9.93 -1.51 4.84
N PRO A 698 9.73 -2.77 5.29
CA PRO A 698 10.34 -3.26 6.53
C PRO A 698 11.86 -3.34 6.38
N ALA A 699 12.59 -3.19 7.49
CA ALA A 699 14.05 -3.25 7.49
C ALA A 699 14.63 -4.54 6.87
N LYS A 700 13.91 -5.66 7.00
CA LYS A 700 14.27 -6.93 6.36
C LYS A 700 14.40 -6.82 4.84
N ALA A 701 13.65 -5.93 4.20
CA ALA A 701 13.70 -5.78 2.76
C ALA A 701 14.90 -4.93 2.28
N VAL A 702 15.57 -4.19 3.17
CA VAL A 702 16.52 -3.13 2.83
C VAL A 702 17.96 -3.59 3.05
N GLY A 703 18.65 -3.93 1.98
CA GLY A 703 20.09 -4.28 2.00
C GLY A 703 20.97 -3.10 2.40
N ALA A 704 21.85 -3.30 3.40
CA ALA A 704 22.73 -2.28 3.96
C ALA A 704 24.12 -2.82 4.22
N HIS A 705 25.11 -2.37 3.43
CA HIS A 705 26.49 -2.83 3.53
C HIS A 705 27.42 -1.75 4.06
N VAL A 706 28.40 -2.16 4.84
CA VAL A 706 29.54 -1.37 5.29
C VAL A 706 30.64 -1.38 4.23
N THR A 707 31.13 -0.21 3.85
CA THR A 707 32.24 -0.05 2.90
C THR A 707 33.20 1.03 3.39
N HIS A 708 34.27 1.27 2.64
CA HIS A 708 35.19 2.38 2.86
C HIS A 708 34.75 3.70 2.18
N TRP A 709 33.58 3.73 1.57
CA TRP A 709 33.08 4.95 0.92
C TRP A 709 32.96 6.13 1.90
N GLY A 710 33.56 7.28 1.52
CA GLY A 710 33.52 8.49 2.29
C GLY A 710 34.49 8.54 3.46
N ASN A 711 35.35 7.52 3.68
CA ASN A 711 36.32 7.44 4.79
C ASN A 711 35.71 7.75 6.16
N GLN A 712 34.51 7.22 6.43
CA GLN A 712 33.77 7.45 7.66
C GLN A 712 34.12 6.38 8.70
N PRO A 713 34.00 6.67 10.01
CA PRO A 713 34.35 5.72 11.05
C PRO A 713 33.57 4.40 10.94
N PHE A 714 34.25 3.27 11.04
CA PHE A 714 33.65 1.94 10.90
C PHE A 714 32.53 1.67 11.92
N LYS A 715 32.70 2.18 13.16
CA LYS A 715 31.61 2.09 14.16
C LYS A 715 30.32 2.72 13.64
N PHE A 716 30.40 3.95 13.11
CA PHE A 716 29.24 4.66 12.57
C PHE A 716 28.65 3.91 11.38
N ALA A 717 29.50 3.41 10.48
CA ALA A 717 29.07 2.66 9.31
C ALA A 717 28.30 1.38 9.69
N PHE A 718 28.82 0.63 10.69
CA PHE A 718 28.13 -0.56 11.20
C PHE A 718 26.81 -0.22 11.90
N ASP A 719 26.78 0.81 12.75
CA ASP A 719 25.55 1.21 13.44
C ASP A 719 24.45 1.58 12.43
N VAL A 720 24.81 2.27 11.33
CA VAL A 720 23.86 2.57 10.25
C VAL A 720 23.42 1.31 9.50
N ALA A 721 24.36 0.43 9.12
CA ALA A 721 24.03 -0.77 8.36
C ALA A 721 23.20 -1.78 9.17
N MET A 722 23.41 -1.87 10.48
CA MET A 722 22.66 -2.76 11.38
C MET A 722 21.18 -2.39 11.50
N SER A 723 20.75 -1.20 11.02
CA SER A 723 19.32 -0.84 10.97
C SER A 723 18.57 -1.40 9.74
N GLY A 724 19.27 -2.17 8.90
CA GLY A 724 18.73 -2.93 7.75
C GLY A 724 19.20 -4.37 7.77
N THR A 725 19.31 -5.02 6.58
CA THR A 725 19.97 -6.33 6.43
C THR A 725 21.47 -6.13 6.29
N LEU A 726 22.19 -6.54 7.32
CA LEU A 726 23.63 -6.25 7.45
C LEU A 726 24.47 -7.02 6.43
N GLY A 727 25.31 -6.28 5.70
CA GLY A 727 26.39 -6.80 4.90
C GLY A 727 27.65 -5.95 5.00
N MET A 728 28.70 -6.39 4.33
CA MET A 728 29.94 -5.68 4.18
C MET A 728 30.50 -5.88 2.77
N ASP A 729 31.15 -4.86 2.24
CA ASP A 729 31.79 -4.90 0.95
C ASP A 729 33.13 -4.18 1.03
N ALA A 730 34.20 -4.95 1.20
CA ALA A 730 35.55 -4.46 1.40
C ALA A 730 36.58 -5.57 1.08
N ASP A 731 37.87 -5.22 1.02
CA ASP A 731 38.96 -6.19 0.94
C ASP A 731 39.35 -6.69 2.37
N PRO A 732 38.93 -7.88 2.78
CA PRO A 732 39.15 -8.36 4.14
C PRO A 732 40.61 -8.66 4.45
N THR A 733 41.46 -8.78 3.40
CA THR A 733 42.90 -9.03 3.56
C THR A 733 43.68 -7.77 3.87
N LYS A 734 43.10 -6.58 3.60
CA LYS A 734 43.73 -5.28 3.82
C LYS A 734 43.18 -4.51 5.04
N MET A 735 42.18 -5.06 5.71
CA MET A 735 41.62 -4.45 6.92
C MET A 735 42.63 -4.36 8.05
N SER A 736 42.67 -3.23 8.74
CA SER A 736 43.42 -3.05 9.98
C SER A 736 42.87 -3.94 11.10
N ASP A 737 43.68 -4.18 12.15
CA ASP A 737 43.26 -4.99 13.30
C ASP A 737 42.08 -4.32 14.05
N GLU A 738 42.03 -2.97 14.08
CA GLU A 738 40.93 -2.26 14.70
C GLU A 738 39.62 -2.40 13.87
N GLU A 739 39.67 -2.28 12.55
CA GLU A 739 38.51 -2.55 11.69
C GLU A 739 37.99 -3.98 11.85
N LYS A 740 38.91 -4.97 11.91
CA LYS A 740 38.54 -6.36 12.16
C LYS A 740 37.88 -6.55 13.52
N LYS A 741 38.36 -5.86 14.55
CA LYS A 741 37.81 -5.92 15.92
C LYS A 741 36.39 -5.36 15.95
N ILE A 742 36.18 -4.15 15.35
CA ILE A 742 34.87 -3.51 15.25
C ILE A 742 33.91 -4.41 14.46
N THR A 743 34.34 -4.93 13.31
CA THR A 743 33.53 -5.79 12.43
C THR A 743 33.06 -7.05 13.19
N LYS A 744 33.98 -7.80 13.82
CA LYS A 744 33.61 -9.01 14.59
C LYS A 744 32.57 -8.72 15.66
N ARG A 745 32.76 -7.63 16.41
CA ARG A 745 31.87 -7.20 17.48
C ARG A 745 30.49 -6.85 16.95
N ALA A 746 30.44 -6.03 15.89
CA ALA A 746 29.19 -5.57 15.29
C ALA A 746 28.41 -6.72 14.66
N VAL A 747 29.07 -7.61 13.89
CA VAL A 747 28.43 -8.78 13.26
C VAL A 747 27.89 -9.74 14.31
N ALA A 748 28.65 -10.00 15.39
CA ALA A 748 28.18 -10.83 16.51
C ALA A 748 26.95 -10.21 17.18
N ALA A 749 27.02 -8.92 17.56
CA ALA A 749 25.90 -8.22 18.18
C ALA A 749 24.64 -8.24 17.28
N TYR A 750 24.82 -8.01 15.97
CA TYR A 750 23.71 -8.08 15.02
C TYR A 750 23.07 -9.46 14.99
N LYS A 751 23.85 -10.52 14.79
CA LYS A 751 23.33 -11.90 14.68
C LYS A 751 22.66 -12.37 15.97
N ASP A 752 23.25 -12.09 17.12
CA ASP A 752 22.81 -12.66 18.39
C ASP A 752 21.65 -11.88 19.01
N LYS A 753 21.60 -10.54 18.81
CA LYS A 753 20.65 -9.66 19.53
C LYS A 753 19.77 -8.86 18.60
N LEU A 754 20.33 -8.17 17.58
CA LEU A 754 19.60 -7.15 16.83
C LEU A 754 18.76 -7.73 15.70
N ARG A 755 19.31 -8.67 14.93
CA ARG A 755 18.68 -9.22 13.71
C ARG A 755 17.21 -9.63 13.88
N PRO A 756 16.80 -10.41 14.91
CA PRO A 756 15.41 -10.80 15.06
C PRO A 756 14.46 -9.63 15.29
N VAL A 757 14.96 -8.56 15.97
CA VAL A 757 14.15 -7.36 16.26
C VAL A 757 14.14 -6.41 15.07
N VAL A 758 15.27 -6.18 14.43
CA VAL A 758 15.39 -5.29 13.28
C VAL A 758 14.62 -5.84 12.06
N GLN A 759 14.80 -7.13 11.74
CA GLN A 759 14.17 -7.70 10.56
C GLN A 759 12.65 -7.89 10.68
N PHE A 760 12.12 -8.08 11.89
CA PHE A 760 10.71 -8.44 12.10
C PHE A 760 9.95 -7.50 13.04
N GLY A 761 10.62 -6.52 13.64
CA GLY A 761 10.05 -5.61 14.61
C GLY A 761 9.20 -4.49 13.99
N ASP A 762 8.33 -3.94 14.82
CA ASP A 762 7.59 -2.73 14.52
C ASP A 762 8.51 -1.51 14.57
N LEU A 763 8.56 -0.75 13.49
CA LEU A 763 9.39 0.44 13.37
C LEU A 763 8.73 1.67 14.02
N TYR A 764 9.54 2.46 14.73
CA TYR A 764 9.21 3.81 15.19
C TYR A 764 10.34 4.78 14.79
N ARG A 765 10.01 5.80 13.99
CA ARG A 765 10.90 6.90 13.64
C ARG A 765 10.80 7.96 14.74
N LEU A 766 11.88 8.20 15.45
CA LEU A 766 11.87 9.03 16.66
C LEU A 766 12.41 10.45 16.41
N VAL A 767 13.46 10.59 15.60
CA VAL A 767 14.07 11.88 15.26
C VAL A 767 14.40 11.88 13.77
N SER A 768 13.85 12.86 13.03
CA SER A 768 13.97 12.95 11.58
C SER A 768 15.29 13.59 11.14
N PRO A 769 16.07 12.96 10.23
CA PRO A 769 17.26 13.55 9.64
C PRO A 769 16.97 14.69 8.65
N TYR A 770 15.71 14.94 8.33
CA TYR A 770 15.24 16.03 7.47
C TYR A 770 14.93 17.29 8.26
N GLU A 771 14.73 17.19 9.58
CA GLU A 771 14.37 18.30 10.46
C GLU A 771 15.54 18.74 11.34
N THR A 772 16.48 17.83 11.60
CA THR A 772 17.60 18.06 12.52
C THR A 772 18.90 17.50 11.97
N ASN A 773 20.03 17.81 12.64
CA ASN A 773 21.34 17.18 12.38
C ASN A 773 21.47 15.78 13.02
N ARG A 774 20.36 15.14 13.33
CA ARG A 774 20.31 13.88 14.04
C ARG A 774 19.27 12.97 13.43
N ALA A 775 19.44 11.67 13.62
CA ALA A 775 18.40 10.71 13.32
C ALA A 775 18.30 9.67 14.43
N SER A 776 17.09 9.25 14.74
CA SER A 776 16.87 8.12 15.65
C SER A 776 15.66 7.34 15.21
N LEU A 777 15.81 6.02 15.21
CA LEU A 777 14.74 5.08 14.93
C LEU A 777 14.85 3.88 15.85
N MET A 778 13.74 3.20 16.08
CA MET A 778 13.74 1.98 16.88
C MET A 778 12.84 0.91 16.29
N TYR A 779 13.15 -0.32 16.63
CA TYR A 779 12.35 -1.50 16.34
C TYR A 779 11.94 -2.16 17.64
N VAL A 780 10.69 -2.62 17.71
CA VAL A 780 10.15 -3.30 18.89
C VAL A 780 9.62 -4.65 18.48
N SER A 781 9.95 -5.73 19.19
CA SER A 781 9.39 -7.06 18.92
C SER A 781 7.85 -7.00 18.99
N PRO A 782 7.16 -7.50 17.93
CA PRO A 782 5.69 -7.46 17.90
C PRO A 782 5.09 -8.33 19.01
N GLU A 783 3.84 -8.10 19.36
CA GLU A 783 3.03 -8.80 20.34
C GLU A 783 3.57 -8.71 21.79
N LYS A 784 4.70 -9.32 22.09
CA LYS A 784 5.29 -9.38 23.44
C LYS A 784 5.90 -8.07 23.89
N ARG A 785 6.42 -7.28 22.95
CA ARG A 785 7.17 -6.03 23.22
C ARG A 785 8.28 -6.21 24.27
N ASP A 786 8.85 -7.40 24.31
CA ASP A 786 9.86 -7.80 25.29
C ASP A 786 11.30 -7.42 24.86
N LYS A 787 11.47 -7.06 23.59
CA LYS A 787 12.77 -6.65 23.01
C LYS A 787 12.60 -5.40 22.19
N ALA A 788 13.61 -4.52 22.24
CA ALA A 788 13.69 -3.39 21.34
C ALA A 788 15.15 -3.11 20.96
N VAL A 789 15.31 -2.44 19.80
CA VAL A 789 16.60 -1.94 19.33
C VAL A 789 16.43 -0.46 18.99
N VAL A 790 17.30 0.40 19.51
CA VAL A 790 17.29 1.85 19.26
C VAL A 790 18.60 2.22 18.57
N PHE A 791 18.51 2.95 17.49
CA PHE A 791 19.63 3.55 16.78
C PHE A 791 19.58 5.07 16.91
N PHE A 792 20.75 5.66 17.15
CA PHE A 792 20.95 7.10 17.17
C PHE A 792 22.15 7.48 16.32
N TYR A 793 22.01 8.53 15.48
CA TYR A 793 23.05 9.02 14.57
C TYR A 793 23.18 10.52 14.67
N GLN A 794 24.41 11.02 14.86
CA GLN A 794 24.75 12.42 14.75
C GLN A 794 25.31 12.69 13.35
N THR A 795 24.57 13.41 12.51
CA THR A 795 24.92 13.61 11.09
C THR A 795 25.77 14.85 10.84
N ASN A 796 25.82 15.78 11.78
CA ASN A 796 26.67 16.96 11.77
C ASN A 796 26.99 17.37 13.22
N ASP A 797 28.01 18.25 13.42
CA ASP A 797 28.35 18.75 14.74
C ASP A 797 27.17 19.52 15.37
N ASP A 798 27.00 19.36 16.68
CA ASP A 798 26.01 20.06 17.50
C ASP A 798 26.57 20.30 18.90
N GLN A 799 26.01 21.25 19.68
CA GLN A 799 26.61 21.63 20.97
C GLN A 799 26.20 20.70 22.13
N ASP A 800 25.02 20.08 22.06
CA ASP A 800 24.45 19.32 23.17
C ASP A 800 24.00 17.91 22.76
N GLY A 801 24.08 16.96 23.69
CA GLY A 801 23.42 15.67 23.56
C GLY A 801 21.88 15.80 23.44
N LEU A 802 21.21 14.76 23.00
CA LEU A 802 19.75 14.75 22.82
C LEU A 802 19.09 13.70 23.70
N THR A 803 17.96 14.09 24.33
CA THR A 803 17.07 13.11 24.97
C THR A 803 16.00 12.67 23.98
N VAL A 804 15.92 11.36 23.73
CA VAL A 804 14.99 10.74 22.78
C VAL A 804 13.96 9.92 23.56
N LYS A 805 12.68 10.27 23.44
CA LYS A 805 11.57 9.48 23.99
C LYS A 805 11.30 8.27 23.13
N LEU A 806 11.24 7.08 23.75
CA LEU A 806 10.97 5.84 23.06
C LEU A 806 9.47 5.66 22.80
N GLN A 807 9.12 4.70 21.96
CA GLN A 807 7.73 4.41 21.60
C GLN A 807 7.48 2.90 21.56
N GLY A 808 6.23 2.48 21.72
CA GLY A 808 5.78 1.11 21.47
C GLY A 808 6.22 0.07 22.48
N LEU A 809 6.89 0.44 23.56
CA LEU A 809 7.27 -0.46 24.65
C LEU A 809 6.07 -0.88 25.50
N ASN A 810 6.21 -1.97 26.26
CA ASN A 810 5.27 -2.29 27.34
C ASN A 810 5.54 -1.37 28.52
N PRO A 811 4.60 -0.48 28.93
CA PRO A 811 4.82 0.49 30.00
C PRO A 811 5.11 -0.15 31.36
N ASP A 812 4.61 -1.36 31.58
CA ASP A 812 4.69 -2.08 32.86
C ASP A 812 5.88 -3.06 32.95
N ALA A 813 6.63 -3.23 31.85
CA ALA A 813 7.85 -4.05 31.84
C ALA A 813 9.09 -3.22 32.21
N ASN A 814 10.07 -3.86 32.83
CA ASN A 814 11.38 -3.28 33.11
C ASN A 814 12.41 -3.79 32.10
N TYR A 815 13.06 -2.87 31.41
CA TYR A 815 14.03 -3.18 30.35
C TYR A 815 15.45 -2.95 30.84
N VAL A 816 16.31 -3.93 30.63
CA VAL A 816 17.77 -3.79 30.74
C VAL A 816 18.30 -3.19 29.46
N LEU A 817 19.09 -2.14 29.58
CA LEU A 817 19.69 -1.41 28.46
C LEU A 817 21.12 -1.83 28.24
N GLU A 818 21.48 -2.15 26.99
CA GLU A 818 22.84 -2.49 26.59
C GLU A 818 23.20 -1.80 25.28
N GLU A 819 24.17 -0.87 25.34
CA GLU A 819 24.75 -0.33 24.11
C GLU A 819 25.74 -1.37 23.54
N VAL A 820 25.47 -1.77 22.29
CA VAL A 820 26.32 -2.74 21.57
C VAL A 820 27.32 -1.99 20.67
N ASN A 821 28.29 -2.72 20.09
CA ASN A 821 29.32 -2.17 19.22
C ASN A 821 30.18 -1.06 19.87
N ILE A 822 30.45 -1.21 21.16
CA ILE A 822 31.38 -0.37 21.95
C ILE A 822 32.51 -1.22 22.51
N ASP A 823 33.69 -0.63 22.76
CA ASP A 823 34.86 -1.34 23.29
C ASP A 823 34.71 -1.72 24.77
N SER A 824 34.08 -0.83 25.54
CA SER A 824 33.84 -0.99 26.95
C SER A 824 32.64 -0.15 27.38
N PRO A 825 31.92 -0.49 28.47
CA PRO A 825 30.74 0.23 28.95
C PRO A 825 30.95 1.71 29.24
N ASP A 826 32.18 2.11 29.65
CA ASP A 826 32.55 3.51 29.90
C ASP A 826 32.62 4.38 28.64
N LYS A 827 32.64 3.77 27.46
CA LYS A 827 32.59 4.45 26.16
C LYS A 827 31.16 4.55 25.58
N ALA A 828 30.15 4.18 26.36
CA ALA A 828 28.77 4.28 25.90
C ALA A 828 28.36 5.74 25.65
N ALA A 829 27.70 5.96 24.54
CA ALA A 829 27.12 7.25 24.19
C ALA A 829 25.76 7.47 24.91
N CYS A 830 25.04 6.39 25.25
CA CYS A 830 23.83 6.44 26.03
C CYS A 830 24.14 6.55 27.53
N ALA A 831 23.66 7.58 28.20
CA ALA A 831 23.90 7.83 29.63
C ALA A 831 23.32 6.75 30.54
N GLU A 832 22.24 6.12 30.10
CA GLU A 832 21.52 5.08 30.86
C GLU A 832 22.01 3.65 30.53
N ASN A 833 23.13 3.51 29.81
CA ASN A 833 23.69 2.19 29.48
C ASN A 833 23.93 1.36 30.75
N GLY A 834 23.54 0.08 30.73
CA GLY A 834 23.65 -0.86 31.85
C GLY A 834 22.55 -0.74 32.90
N GLN A 835 21.68 0.27 32.82
CA GLN A 835 20.58 0.45 33.77
C GLN A 835 19.35 -0.43 33.42
N THR A 836 18.47 -0.58 34.40
CA THR A 836 17.15 -1.18 34.23
C THR A 836 16.10 -0.10 34.45
N LEU A 837 15.30 0.19 33.44
CA LEU A 837 14.29 1.25 33.48
C LEU A 837 12.93 0.69 33.05
N SER A 838 11.85 1.27 33.59
CA SER A 838 10.49 0.92 33.18
C SER A 838 10.20 1.37 31.75
N GLY A 839 9.38 0.61 31.02
CA GLY A 839 8.91 1.04 29.69
C GLY A 839 8.22 2.39 29.73
N ARG A 840 7.52 2.70 30.82
CA ARG A 840 6.88 4.00 31.08
C ARG A 840 7.92 5.13 31.16
N ASP A 841 8.96 4.97 31.96
CA ASP A 841 10.01 5.99 32.05
C ASP A 841 10.73 6.19 30.71
N LEU A 842 11.01 5.11 29.99
CA LEU A 842 11.64 5.17 28.67
C LEU A 842 10.78 5.93 27.64
N MET A 843 9.45 5.82 27.73
CA MET A 843 8.54 6.52 26.81
C MET A 843 8.25 7.97 27.25
N GLU A 844 8.22 8.26 28.56
CA GLU A 844 7.88 9.58 29.10
C GLU A 844 9.11 10.49 29.25
N LYS A 845 10.21 9.96 29.83
CA LYS A 845 11.44 10.69 30.11
C LYS A 845 12.47 10.54 28.97
N GLY A 846 12.53 9.36 28.33
CA GLY A 846 13.44 9.05 27.25
C GLY A 846 14.82 8.60 27.70
N LEU A 847 15.75 8.52 26.71
CA LEU A 847 17.17 8.18 26.87
C LEU A 847 18.04 9.35 26.45
N ARG A 848 19.09 9.65 27.24
CA ARG A 848 20.03 10.71 26.92
C ARG A 848 21.21 10.17 26.10
N PHE A 849 21.37 10.66 24.87
CA PHE A 849 22.55 10.40 24.03
C PHE A 849 23.53 11.58 24.11
N ASN A 850 24.75 11.30 24.55
CA ASN A 850 25.85 12.28 24.66
C ASN A 850 26.66 12.40 23.36
N CYS A 851 25.95 12.32 22.22
CA CYS A 851 26.50 12.50 20.86
C CYS A 851 26.45 13.96 20.48
N SER A 852 27.57 14.55 20.13
CA SER A 852 27.68 15.94 19.74
C SER A 852 28.51 16.17 18.47
N LYS A 853 29.35 15.21 18.13
CA LYS A 853 30.21 15.31 16.94
C LYS A 853 29.62 14.53 15.78
N ARG A 854 29.84 15.02 14.59
CA ARG A 854 29.54 14.29 13.37
C ARG A 854 30.13 12.88 13.42
N PHE A 855 29.34 11.89 13.08
CA PHE A 855 29.61 10.44 13.15
C PHE A 855 29.56 9.82 14.54
N ASP A 856 29.18 10.56 15.58
CA ASP A 856 28.79 9.89 16.82
C ASP A 856 27.54 9.05 16.57
N SER A 857 27.49 7.87 17.17
CA SER A 857 26.34 6.96 17.02
C SER A 857 26.20 6.02 18.19
N ALA A 858 24.99 5.53 18.39
CA ALA A 858 24.69 4.47 19.36
C ALA A 858 23.74 3.43 18.76
N ALA A 859 23.95 2.18 19.10
CA ALA A 859 23.02 1.09 18.87
C ALA A 859 22.73 0.41 20.21
N LEU A 860 21.49 0.50 20.70
CA LEU A 860 21.08 -0.05 21.98
C LEU A 860 20.16 -1.25 21.78
N TYR A 861 20.40 -2.28 22.56
CA TYR A 861 19.50 -3.42 22.74
C TYR A 861 18.81 -3.31 24.09
N LEU A 862 17.49 -3.48 24.10
CA LEU A 862 16.63 -3.45 25.27
C LEU A 862 15.99 -4.82 25.45
N GLN A 863 16.08 -5.40 26.63
CA GLN A 863 15.48 -6.70 26.96
C GLN A 863 14.65 -6.58 28.22
N ALA A 864 13.35 -6.88 28.12
CA ALA A 864 12.46 -6.96 29.29
C ALA A 864 12.85 -8.16 30.19
N ARG A 865 12.79 -7.94 31.49
CA ARG A 865 13.00 -8.93 32.56
C ARG A 865 11.70 -9.45 33.10
#